data_9e27563ccaf76cd6378b0dd68f0d1bcb
#
_entry.id   9e27563ccaf76cd6378b0dd68f0d1bcb
#
_cell.length_a   1.000
_cell.length_b   1.000
_cell.length_c   1.000
_cell.angle_alpha   90.00
_cell.angle_beta   90.00
_cell.angle_gamma   90.00
#
_symmetry.space_group_name_H-M   'P 1'
#
loop_
_entity.id
_entity.type
_entity.pdbx_description
1 polymer ?
#
loop_
_entity_poly.entity_id
_entity_poly.type
_entity_poly.pdbx_seq_one_letter_code
_entity_poly.pdbx_strand_id
1 'polypeptide(L)'
;MKKTRVLVALLLIFTMIFTVALTGCAKKEEPAEEPAEEEAAEEEAEEEPAEEAEEEVVEPDIDYDAKGQVIYGSTTELGGDLGNAWWTNNASDKMIRDLINDYHVIVSDQGGEFIENATVVKNIESVVNEDGTKTFTVTINEGLTYNNGDPITAKDYVAYALVAYSPATKEAGGKVTADSVVGAPEYQAGEATVLSGVKLVDDYTYSIQISADYIPYYFDSTYASLEPLPLKMYASAPLEVKDDGEGAYLDGGELVASEIDAARYIYADRISAGPYQLADLDLASLSAKLVLNPNYAGNFEGVKPTINQIIVVKANQETMIDQLKTGGIDFLSTLTDGDQVNAALDLEDQGIVRTVSYERNGYGKLMFQCDFGPTQFKEVRHAIAYLLDRNEFANQFCQGFGSVVDGPYGLAMWMYKDSKEELASSLNKYSYSVESAVEELKNGGWVLNADGSDYADGSGEIRHKEVTAEEAGDYAHNVTLADGRILMPLIIEWSSSEGNSVSELLAVMLANGDQTKEAGVKINQNVMSFDDLLNYMYRDSSVGDQYGVKTYGMYNLATNFTAAYSQAYNWVTAETNPEYYEQGYNSNFTDNVKLDQLSMDMVYGVEAGDSEAYRAIWVDFIKEWNDYLPEVPLYSNVYYDAMASKIEGIECNSLFDFDQAVVYGTVND
;
A
#
# COMPACT_ATOMS: atom_id res chain seq x y z
N MET A 1 31.97 -10.66 -0.11
CA MET A 1 30.64 -11.19 0.13
C MET A 1 29.80 -10.17 0.93
N LYS A 2 29.71 -8.91 0.50
CA LYS A 2 28.94 -7.84 1.17
C LYS A 2 28.15 -6.94 0.21
N LYS A 3 28.01 -7.31 -1.06
CA LYS A 3 27.36 -6.45 -2.07
C LYS A 3 26.01 -6.95 -2.58
N THR A 4 25.49 -8.08 -2.12
CA THR A 4 24.28 -8.70 -2.68
C THR A 4 23.04 -8.59 -1.79
N ARG A 5 23.14 -7.98 -0.60
CA ARG A 5 22.01 -7.83 0.34
C ARG A 5 21.13 -6.58 0.07
N VAL A 6 21.47 -5.78 -0.90
CA VAL A 6 20.99 -4.41 -1.08
C VAL A 6 19.67 -4.28 -1.87
N LEU A 7 19.28 -5.28 -2.65
CA LEU A 7 18.15 -5.13 -3.59
C LEU A 7 16.78 -5.58 -3.06
N VAL A 8 16.74 -6.21 -1.89
CA VAL A 8 15.57 -6.97 -1.45
C VAL A 8 14.60 -6.18 -0.56
N ALA A 9 15.08 -5.18 0.13
CA ALA A 9 14.26 -4.47 1.10
C ALA A 9 13.42 -3.32 0.51
N LEU A 10 13.68 -2.87 -0.71
CA LEU A 10 12.85 -1.86 -1.40
C LEU A 10 11.42 -2.36 -1.72
N LEU A 11 11.17 -3.65 -1.62
CA LEU A 11 9.90 -4.26 -2.04
C LEU A 11 8.81 -4.28 -0.97
N LEU A 12 9.15 -4.23 0.32
CA LEU A 12 8.15 -4.23 1.39
C LEU A 12 7.50 -2.85 1.62
N ILE A 13 8.11 -1.77 1.13
CA ILE A 13 7.58 -0.41 1.25
C ILE A 13 6.55 -0.10 0.14
N PHE A 14 6.60 -0.81 -1.00
CA PHE A 14 5.75 -0.55 -2.16
C PHE A 14 4.28 -1.01 -2.02
N THR A 15 3.93 -1.75 -1.01
CA THR A 15 2.54 -2.18 -0.77
C THR A 15 1.64 -1.12 -0.12
N MET A 16 2.15 0.08 0.16
CA MET A 16 1.41 1.08 0.95
C MET A 16 0.87 2.29 0.18
N ILE A 17 1.08 2.42 -1.13
CA ILE A 17 0.64 3.64 -1.83
C ILE A 17 -0.14 3.24 -3.09
N PHE A 18 -1.44 3.17 -3.00
CA PHE A 18 -2.30 3.31 -4.18
C PHE A 18 -3.64 3.95 -3.80
N THR A 19 -3.85 5.16 -4.25
CA THR A 19 -5.13 5.65 -4.75
C THR A 19 -4.88 6.84 -5.68
N VAL A 20 -5.35 6.67 -6.90
CA VAL A 20 -5.63 7.69 -7.93
C VAL A 20 -4.43 8.30 -8.64
N ALA A 21 -4.16 7.83 -9.84
CA ALA A 21 -3.53 8.64 -10.88
C ALA A 21 -4.32 8.48 -12.18
N LEU A 22 -4.85 9.57 -12.66
CA LEU A 22 -5.40 9.73 -13.99
C LEU A 22 -4.28 10.05 -14.99
N THR A 23 -4.22 9.23 -16.01
CA THR A 23 -3.81 9.41 -17.41
C THR A 23 -2.94 10.60 -17.84
N GLY A 24 -1.86 10.30 -18.51
CA GLY A 24 -1.16 11.18 -19.43
C GLY A 24 -0.11 10.43 -20.23
N CYS A 25 -0.47 9.97 -21.45
CA CYS A 25 0.50 9.48 -22.44
C CYS A 25 1.39 10.62 -22.93
N ALA A 26 2.70 10.51 -22.78
CA ALA A 26 3.65 11.31 -23.54
C ALA A 26 4.68 10.43 -24.24
N LYS A 27 4.73 10.56 -25.54
CA LYS A 27 5.69 9.92 -26.46
C LYS A 27 7.12 10.41 -26.17
N LYS A 28 8.04 9.46 -26.16
CA LYS A 28 9.50 9.71 -26.19
C LYS A 28 9.91 10.29 -27.54
N GLU A 29 10.63 11.42 -27.56
CA GLU A 29 11.44 11.87 -28.68
C GLU A 29 12.91 11.94 -28.27
N GLU A 30 13.76 11.39 -29.15
CA GLU A 30 15.22 11.48 -29.07
C GLU A 30 15.72 12.86 -29.53
N PRO A 31 16.88 13.34 -29.05
CA PRO A 31 17.41 14.66 -29.43
C PRO A 31 18.16 14.61 -30.76
N ALA A 32 17.87 15.56 -31.64
CA ALA A 32 18.66 15.82 -32.83
C ALA A 32 19.27 17.23 -32.80
N GLU A 33 20.51 17.28 -33.30
CA GLU A 33 21.46 18.38 -33.37
C GLU A 33 20.96 19.64 -34.10
N GLU A 34 21.38 20.83 -33.61
CA GLU A 34 21.31 22.10 -34.36
C GLU A 34 22.13 22.05 -35.65
N PRO A 35 21.70 22.74 -36.73
CA PRO A 35 22.36 23.99 -37.09
C PRO A 35 21.53 25.06 -37.83
N ALA A 36 21.96 26.31 -37.57
CA ALA A 36 22.04 27.48 -38.44
C ALA A 36 20.80 28.11 -39.10
N GLU A 37 20.68 29.39 -38.84
CA GLU A 37 19.80 30.42 -39.40
C GLU A 37 19.78 30.49 -40.94
N GLU A 38 18.55 30.62 -41.51
CA GLU A 38 18.33 31.42 -42.73
C GLU A 38 16.87 31.94 -42.73
N GLU A 39 16.78 33.28 -42.92
CA GLU A 39 15.51 33.99 -43.09
C GLU A 39 14.82 33.62 -44.42
N ALA A 40 13.47 33.46 -44.43
CA ALA A 40 12.57 34.15 -45.34
C ALA A 40 11.12 33.64 -45.36
N ALA A 41 10.23 34.64 -45.35
CA ALA A 41 8.90 34.68 -45.96
C ALA A 41 7.73 33.93 -45.35
N GLU A 42 6.80 34.72 -44.82
CA GLU A 42 5.42 34.45 -44.49
C GLU A 42 4.65 33.86 -45.68
N GLU A 43 4.00 32.74 -45.48
CA GLU A 43 2.80 32.31 -46.19
C GLU A 43 1.84 31.70 -45.15
N GLU A 44 0.75 32.40 -44.86
CA GLU A 44 -0.37 31.89 -44.06
C GLU A 44 -0.99 30.71 -44.78
N ALA A 45 -0.80 29.52 -44.22
CA ALA A 45 -1.64 28.35 -44.53
C ALA A 45 -2.59 28.13 -43.38
N GLU A 46 -3.90 28.24 -43.62
CA GLU A 46 -4.96 27.80 -42.73
C GLU A 46 -4.76 26.27 -42.44
N GLU A 47 -4.34 25.94 -41.27
CA GLU A 47 -4.42 24.54 -40.76
C GLU A 47 -5.88 24.27 -40.41
N GLU A 48 -6.53 23.37 -41.11
CA GLU A 48 -7.71 22.69 -40.66
C GLU A 48 -7.39 21.91 -39.39
N PRO A 49 -8.24 21.95 -38.33
CA PRO A 49 -8.00 21.15 -37.13
C PRO A 49 -8.03 19.67 -37.51
N ALA A 50 -6.98 18.94 -37.17
CA ALA A 50 -6.97 17.49 -37.27
C ALA A 50 -8.15 16.95 -36.42
N GLU A 51 -9.07 16.22 -37.06
CA GLU A 51 -10.04 15.42 -36.34
C GLU A 51 -9.28 14.46 -35.43
N GLU A 52 -9.39 14.66 -34.12
CA GLU A 52 -9.06 13.63 -33.15
C GLU A 52 -9.94 12.42 -33.48
N ALA A 53 -9.30 11.31 -33.85
CA ALA A 53 -10.01 10.05 -34.01
C ALA A 53 -10.58 9.70 -32.63
N GLU A 54 -11.90 9.78 -32.46
CA GLU A 54 -12.59 9.22 -31.32
C GLU A 54 -12.24 7.73 -31.29
N GLU A 55 -11.53 7.27 -30.26
CA GLU A 55 -11.34 5.84 -29.99
C GLU A 55 -12.74 5.26 -29.80
N GLU A 56 -13.11 4.30 -30.66
CA GLU A 56 -14.39 3.62 -30.61
C GLU A 56 -14.46 2.86 -29.27
N VAL A 57 -15.26 3.36 -28.33
CA VAL A 57 -15.46 2.72 -27.02
C VAL A 57 -16.20 1.39 -27.28
N VAL A 58 -15.50 0.28 -27.06
CA VAL A 58 -16.09 -1.06 -27.15
C VAL A 58 -16.87 -1.30 -25.86
N GLU A 59 -18.20 -1.39 -25.98
CA GLU A 59 -19.05 -1.74 -24.83
C GLU A 59 -18.99 -3.25 -24.55
N PRO A 60 -18.96 -3.68 -23.26
CA PRO A 60 -18.99 -5.09 -22.90
C PRO A 60 -20.35 -5.73 -23.28
N ASP A 61 -20.31 -6.99 -23.73
CA ASP A 61 -21.52 -7.79 -24.02
C ASP A 61 -22.11 -8.35 -22.72
N ILE A 62 -23.01 -7.60 -22.09
CA ILE A 62 -23.62 -7.94 -20.80
C ILE A 62 -25.10 -8.28 -20.99
N ASP A 63 -25.48 -9.47 -20.55
CA ASP A 63 -26.89 -9.83 -20.36
C ASP A 63 -27.37 -9.30 -18.99
N TYR A 64 -27.95 -8.11 -18.98
CA TYR A 64 -28.45 -7.44 -17.77
C TYR A 64 -29.67 -8.17 -17.14
N ASP A 65 -30.32 -9.08 -17.85
CA ASP A 65 -31.45 -9.89 -17.34
C ASP A 65 -31.01 -11.24 -16.77
N ALA A 66 -29.69 -11.52 -16.76
CA ALA A 66 -29.15 -12.77 -16.22
C ALA A 66 -29.38 -12.89 -14.71
N LYS A 67 -29.94 -14.03 -14.29
CA LYS A 67 -30.26 -14.29 -12.88
C LYS A 67 -29.05 -14.72 -12.06
N GLY A 68 -29.02 -14.24 -10.81
CA GLY A 68 -27.92 -14.54 -9.90
C GLY A 68 -26.62 -13.90 -10.32
N GLN A 69 -26.70 -12.74 -10.97
CA GLN A 69 -25.55 -11.97 -11.46
C GLN A 69 -25.29 -10.76 -10.58
N VAL A 70 -24.01 -10.44 -10.41
CA VAL A 70 -23.53 -9.17 -9.85
C VAL A 70 -22.62 -8.50 -10.88
N ILE A 71 -22.94 -7.25 -11.24
CA ILE A 71 -22.09 -6.39 -12.08
C ILE A 71 -21.28 -5.49 -11.14
N TYR A 72 -19.97 -5.75 -11.03
CA TYR A 72 -19.05 -5.00 -10.19
C TYR A 72 -18.41 -3.87 -11.00
N GLY A 73 -18.58 -2.64 -10.57
CA GLY A 73 -17.97 -1.45 -11.17
C GLY A 73 -16.62 -1.15 -10.55
N SER A 74 -15.54 -1.32 -11.30
CA SER A 74 -14.20 -0.92 -10.86
C SER A 74 -13.80 0.43 -11.43
N THR A 75 -13.31 1.33 -10.57
CA THR A 75 -12.73 2.61 -10.98
C THR A 75 -11.30 2.49 -11.51
N THR A 76 -10.65 1.35 -11.30
CA THR A 76 -9.33 1.01 -11.86
C THR A 76 -9.51 0.27 -13.19
N GLU A 77 -8.72 0.61 -14.19
CA GLU A 77 -8.72 -0.10 -15.47
C GLU A 77 -8.14 -1.51 -15.34
N LEU A 78 -8.72 -2.44 -16.08
CA LEU A 78 -8.25 -3.82 -16.13
C LEU A 78 -6.94 -3.88 -16.94
N GLY A 79 -5.88 -4.37 -16.33
CA GLY A 79 -4.56 -4.58 -16.98
C GLY A 79 -4.41 -5.96 -17.61
N GLY A 80 -5.20 -6.94 -17.15
CA GLY A 80 -5.20 -8.31 -17.62
C GLY A 80 -4.06 -9.18 -17.06
N ASP A 81 -3.27 -8.68 -16.12
CA ASP A 81 -2.25 -9.49 -15.44
C ASP A 81 -2.87 -10.32 -14.32
N LEU A 82 -3.19 -11.57 -14.62
CA LEU A 82 -3.74 -12.55 -13.69
C LEU A 82 -2.68 -13.50 -13.11
N GLY A 83 -1.39 -13.13 -13.20
CA GLY A 83 -0.30 -13.83 -12.50
C GLY A 83 -0.44 -13.68 -10.98
N ASN A 84 0.41 -14.42 -10.24
CA ASN A 84 0.48 -14.26 -8.79
C ASN A 84 0.85 -12.81 -8.41
N ALA A 85 0.72 -12.44 -7.13
CA ALA A 85 1.00 -11.10 -6.62
C ALA A 85 2.49 -10.64 -6.75
N TRP A 86 3.25 -11.30 -7.63
CA TRP A 86 4.69 -11.05 -7.84
C TRP A 86 4.98 -9.91 -8.82
N TRP A 87 4.02 -9.43 -9.60
CA TRP A 87 4.23 -8.44 -10.66
C TRP A 87 3.43 -7.15 -10.48
N THR A 88 2.11 -7.24 -10.35
CA THR A 88 1.24 -6.07 -10.32
C THR A 88 0.37 -5.99 -9.08
N ASN A 89 0.11 -4.74 -8.64
CA ASN A 89 -0.88 -4.40 -7.62
C ASN A 89 -2.09 -3.66 -8.23
N ASN A 90 -2.34 -3.78 -9.55
CA ASN A 90 -3.55 -3.24 -10.16
C ASN A 90 -4.78 -3.79 -9.43
N ALA A 91 -5.65 -2.89 -8.92
CA ALA A 91 -6.75 -3.28 -8.04
C ALA A 91 -7.78 -4.19 -8.73
N SER A 92 -8.06 -3.96 -10.03
CA SER A 92 -8.99 -4.78 -10.79
C SER A 92 -8.42 -6.17 -11.08
N ASP A 93 -7.15 -6.24 -11.50
CA ASP A 93 -6.47 -7.51 -11.74
C ASP A 93 -6.35 -8.32 -10.46
N LYS A 94 -5.99 -7.66 -9.33
CA LYS A 94 -5.93 -8.28 -8.00
C LYS A 94 -7.26 -8.89 -7.61
N MET A 95 -8.36 -8.13 -7.67
CA MET A 95 -9.69 -8.62 -7.29
C MET A 95 -10.10 -9.85 -8.12
N ILE A 96 -9.87 -9.82 -9.45
CA ILE A 96 -10.15 -10.99 -10.32
C ILE A 96 -9.28 -12.17 -9.94
N ARG A 97 -7.97 -11.95 -9.72
CA ARG A 97 -7.03 -12.97 -9.32
C ARG A 97 -7.46 -13.65 -8.01
N ASP A 98 -7.87 -12.86 -7.02
CA ASP A 98 -8.26 -13.35 -5.70
C ASP A 98 -9.62 -14.07 -5.74
N LEU A 99 -10.53 -13.70 -6.66
CA LEU A 99 -11.75 -14.46 -6.93
C LEU A 99 -11.53 -15.82 -7.60
N ILE A 100 -10.46 -15.97 -8.40
CA ILE A 100 -10.18 -17.22 -9.12
C ILE A 100 -9.14 -18.10 -8.43
N ASN A 101 -8.41 -17.61 -7.42
CA ASN A 101 -7.46 -18.37 -6.63
C ASN A 101 -7.84 -18.31 -5.15
N ASP A 102 -7.58 -19.38 -4.44
CA ASP A 102 -7.81 -19.53 -3.01
C ASP A 102 -6.95 -20.70 -2.49
N TYR A 103 -7.33 -21.24 -1.34
CA TYR A 103 -6.68 -22.35 -0.66
C TYR A 103 -5.29 -22.01 -0.11
N HIS A 104 -5.09 -20.74 0.25
CA HIS A 104 -3.98 -20.37 1.13
C HIS A 104 -4.06 -21.13 2.44
N VAL A 105 -2.91 -21.54 2.96
CA VAL A 105 -2.82 -22.27 4.24
C VAL A 105 -3.18 -21.38 5.42
N ILE A 106 -2.72 -20.14 5.43
CA ILE A 106 -3.07 -19.11 6.40
C ILE A 106 -3.83 -18.01 5.66
N VAL A 107 -4.93 -17.58 6.23
CA VAL A 107 -5.80 -16.52 5.71
C VAL A 107 -6.05 -15.47 6.78
N SER A 108 -6.45 -14.27 6.37
CA SER A 108 -6.96 -13.25 7.28
C SER A 108 -8.47 -13.43 7.42
N ASP A 109 -8.96 -13.45 8.64
CA ASP A 109 -10.40 -13.42 8.92
C ASP A 109 -10.98 -12.00 8.76
N GLN A 110 -12.29 -11.84 8.98
CA GLN A 110 -12.96 -10.53 8.90
C GLN A 110 -12.40 -9.49 9.89
N GLY A 111 -11.76 -9.93 10.96
CA GLY A 111 -11.13 -9.08 11.97
C GLY A 111 -9.69 -8.71 11.66
N GLY A 112 -9.10 -9.32 10.62
CA GLY A 112 -7.68 -9.18 10.28
C GLY A 112 -6.77 -10.09 11.11
N GLU A 113 -7.30 -11.09 11.81
CA GLU A 113 -6.50 -12.09 12.48
C GLU A 113 -6.06 -13.18 11.49
N PHE A 114 -4.77 -13.56 11.53
CA PHE A 114 -4.26 -14.66 10.71
C PHE A 114 -4.61 -16.00 11.34
N ILE A 115 -5.38 -16.78 10.59
CA ILE A 115 -5.89 -18.07 11.03
C ILE A 115 -5.57 -19.18 10.03
N GLU A 116 -5.55 -20.41 10.49
CA GLU A 116 -5.47 -21.59 9.64
C GLU A 116 -6.73 -21.74 8.80
N ASN A 117 -6.58 -21.90 7.48
CA ASN A 117 -7.70 -22.20 6.59
C ASN A 117 -8.23 -23.62 6.85
N ALA A 118 -9.30 -23.76 7.62
CA ALA A 118 -9.84 -25.07 8.04
C ALA A 118 -10.31 -25.95 6.86
N THR A 119 -10.62 -25.37 5.70
CA THR A 119 -10.92 -26.12 4.47
C THR A 119 -9.68 -26.77 3.89
N VAL A 120 -8.51 -26.12 4.03
CA VAL A 120 -7.23 -26.58 3.49
C VAL A 120 -6.43 -27.37 4.51
N VAL A 121 -6.32 -26.86 5.72
CA VAL A 121 -5.41 -27.35 6.74
C VAL A 121 -6.02 -28.48 7.56
N LYS A 122 -5.31 -29.58 7.63
CA LYS A 122 -5.59 -30.67 8.56
C LYS A 122 -4.78 -30.50 9.84
N ASN A 123 -3.55 -30.04 9.75
CA ASN A 123 -2.66 -29.80 10.88
C ASN A 123 -1.47 -28.91 10.46
N ILE A 124 -1.06 -28.00 11.34
CA ILE A 124 0.23 -27.29 11.26
C ILE A 124 0.98 -27.53 12.56
N GLU A 125 2.21 -27.97 12.44
CA GLU A 125 3.16 -28.07 13.56
C GLU A 125 4.33 -27.13 13.29
N SER A 126 4.81 -26.44 14.32
CA SER A 126 5.99 -25.62 14.23
C SER A 126 7.00 -25.95 15.29
N VAL A 127 8.30 -25.94 14.94
CA VAL A 127 9.41 -26.26 15.84
C VAL A 127 10.53 -25.27 15.61
N VAL A 128 11.00 -24.65 16.70
CA VAL A 128 12.27 -23.90 16.71
C VAL A 128 13.40 -24.91 16.83
N ASN A 129 14.31 -24.90 15.86
CA ASN A 129 15.42 -25.82 15.77
C ASN A 129 16.60 -25.37 16.67
N GLU A 130 17.57 -26.25 16.91
CA GLU A 130 18.76 -25.97 17.73
C GLU A 130 19.64 -24.83 17.17
N ASP A 131 19.57 -24.59 15.86
CA ASP A 131 20.30 -23.53 15.15
C ASP A 131 19.55 -22.20 15.12
N GLY A 132 18.36 -22.10 15.76
CA GLY A 132 17.53 -20.92 15.81
C GLY A 132 16.56 -20.76 14.64
N THR A 133 16.65 -21.59 13.62
CA THR A 133 15.64 -21.60 12.52
C THR A 133 14.32 -22.14 13.03
N LYS A 134 13.21 -21.84 12.33
CA LYS A 134 11.88 -22.38 12.66
C LYS A 134 11.33 -23.16 11.48
N THR A 135 10.87 -24.39 11.72
CA THR A 135 10.26 -25.24 10.70
C THR A 135 8.75 -25.34 10.95
N PHE A 136 7.97 -25.03 9.93
CA PHE A 136 6.55 -25.30 9.88
C PHE A 136 6.33 -26.57 9.05
N THR A 137 5.56 -27.53 9.59
CA THR A 137 5.14 -28.73 8.89
C THR A 137 3.64 -28.66 8.70
N VAL A 138 3.20 -28.59 7.44
CA VAL A 138 1.81 -28.42 7.06
C VAL A 138 1.29 -29.71 6.47
N THR A 139 0.20 -30.22 7.03
CA THR A 139 -0.57 -31.32 6.43
C THR A 139 -1.89 -30.76 5.92
N ILE A 140 -2.17 -30.90 4.64
CA ILE A 140 -3.40 -30.43 4.00
C ILE A 140 -4.48 -31.53 4.00
N ASN A 141 -5.73 -31.10 3.85
CA ASN A 141 -6.88 -31.98 3.67
C ASN A 141 -6.84 -32.67 2.29
N GLU A 142 -7.26 -33.92 2.25
CA GLU A 142 -7.44 -34.67 1.01
C GLU A 142 -8.73 -34.23 0.28
N GLY A 143 -8.73 -34.34 -1.06
CA GLY A 143 -9.93 -34.14 -1.89
C GLY A 143 -10.12 -32.72 -2.42
N LEU A 144 -9.19 -31.80 -2.17
CA LEU A 144 -9.16 -30.49 -2.83
C LEU A 144 -8.85 -30.69 -4.32
N THR A 145 -9.49 -29.88 -5.16
CA THR A 145 -9.31 -29.94 -6.62
C THR A 145 -9.29 -28.54 -7.23
N TYR A 146 -8.60 -28.39 -8.35
CA TYR A 146 -8.74 -27.26 -9.23
C TYR A 146 -10.10 -27.26 -9.96
N ASN A 147 -10.41 -26.15 -10.63
CA ASN A 147 -11.65 -25.98 -11.42
C ASN A 147 -11.81 -27.02 -12.54
N ASN A 148 -10.72 -27.56 -13.07
CA ASN A 148 -10.71 -28.62 -14.10
C ASN A 148 -10.83 -30.05 -13.51
N GLY A 149 -10.89 -30.18 -12.19
CA GLY A 149 -11.00 -31.45 -11.46
C GLY A 149 -9.68 -32.17 -11.18
N ASP A 150 -8.54 -31.58 -11.54
CA ASP A 150 -7.23 -32.13 -11.14
C ASP A 150 -7.08 -32.05 -9.62
N PRO A 151 -6.52 -33.06 -8.95
CA PRO A 151 -6.34 -33.05 -7.51
C PRO A 151 -5.27 -32.02 -7.09
N ILE A 152 -5.50 -31.35 -5.98
CA ILE A 152 -4.53 -30.51 -5.29
C ILE A 152 -3.84 -31.34 -4.20
N THR A 153 -2.52 -31.32 -4.17
CA THR A 153 -1.68 -32.07 -3.23
C THR A 153 -0.58 -31.17 -2.66
N ALA A 154 0.21 -31.69 -1.72
CA ALA A 154 1.37 -30.98 -1.19
C ALA A 154 2.39 -30.57 -2.29
N LYS A 155 2.42 -31.30 -3.42
CA LYS A 155 3.28 -30.95 -4.56
C LYS A 155 2.92 -29.59 -5.16
N ASP A 156 1.64 -29.21 -5.15
CA ASP A 156 1.18 -27.93 -5.72
C ASP A 156 1.63 -26.76 -4.84
N TYR A 157 1.64 -26.93 -3.51
CA TYR A 157 2.17 -25.93 -2.57
C TYR A 157 3.70 -25.81 -2.66
N VAL A 158 4.39 -26.94 -2.75
CA VAL A 158 5.85 -26.94 -2.97
C VAL A 158 6.19 -26.36 -4.34
N ALA A 159 5.38 -26.63 -5.40
CA ALA A 159 5.54 -26.01 -6.70
C ALA A 159 5.46 -24.49 -6.64
N TYR A 160 4.55 -23.94 -5.83
CA TYR A 160 4.49 -22.49 -5.60
C TYR A 160 5.85 -21.94 -5.14
N ALA A 161 6.44 -22.53 -4.09
CA ALA A 161 7.72 -22.06 -3.56
C ALA A 161 8.86 -22.22 -4.60
N LEU A 162 8.90 -23.35 -5.32
CA LEU A 162 9.91 -23.61 -6.34
C LEU A 162 9.81 -22.65 -7.53
N VAL A 163 8.61 -22.28 -7.95
CA VAL A 163 8.41 -21.29 -9.03
C VAL A 163 8.68 -19.89 -8.50
N ALA A 164 8.10 -19.51 -7.34
CA ALA A 164 8.25 -18.18 -6.77
C ALA A 164 9.71 -17.78 -6.54
N TYR A 165 10.50 -18.69 -5.96
CA TYR A 165 11.92 -18.44 -5.66
C TYR A 165 12.86 -18.82 -6.81
N SER A 166 12.36 -19.16 -8.00
CA SER A 166 13.22 -19.57 -9.11
C SER A 166 13.98 -18.38 -9.72
N PRO A 167 15.19 -18.64 -10.30
CA PRO A 167 15.88 -17.66 -11.12
C PRO A 167 15.01 -17.19 -12.31
N ALA A 168 14.19 -18.08 -12.88
CA ALA A 168 13.34 -17.78 -14.03
C ALA A 168 12.22 -16.78 -13.68
N THR A 169 11.62 -16.86 -12.48
CA THR A 169 10.64 -15.85 -12.00
C THR A 169 11.31 -14.50 -11.83
N LYS A 170 12.51 -14.45 -11.27
CA LYS A 170 13.29 -13.21 -11.15
C LYS A 170 13.65 -12.61 -12.51
N GLU A 171 14.06 -13.44 -13.48
CA GLU A 171 14.37 -13.02 -14.85
C GLU A 171 13.11 -12.51 -15.58
N ALA A 172 11.93 -13.11 -15.31
CA ALA A 172 10.64 -12.64 -15.80
C ALA A 172 10.15 -11.34 -15.15
N GLY A 173 10.94 -10.74 -14.25
CA GLY A 173 10.61 -9.50 -13.54
C GLY A 173 9.73 -9.69 -12.29
N GLY A 174 9.55 -10.93 -11.83
CA GLY A 174 8.83 -11.23 -10.60
C GLY A 174 9.57 -10.70 -9.37
N LYS A 175 8.82 -10.03 -8.50
CA LYS A 175 9.33 -9.36 -7.30
C LYS A 175 9.03 -10.22 -6.06
N VAL A 176 9.80 -11.30 -5.88
CA VAL A 176 9.64 -12.24 -4.75
C VAL A 176 10.85 -12.15 -3.83
N THR A 177 10.59 -11.92 -2.55
CA THR A 177 11.61 -11.93 -1.49
C THR A 177 11.86 -13.34 -1.01
N ALA A 178 13.11 -13.81 -1.09
CA ALA A 178 13.50 -15.16 -0.73
C ALA A 178 14.21 -15.27 0.64
N ASP A 179 14.60 -14.16 1.25
CA ASP A 179 15.58 -14.10 2.35
C ASP A 179 15.12 -14.80 3.63
N SER A 180 13.81 -14.90 3.86
CA SER A 180 13.27 -15.54 5.07
C SER A 180 13.32 -17.07 5.02
N VAL A 181 13.38 -17.68 3.83
CA VAL A 181 13.36 -19.14 3.69
C VAL A 181 14.77 -19.69 3.51
N VAL A 182 15.13 -20.69 4.30
CA VAL A 182 16.47 -21.30 4.27
C VAL A 182 16.78 -21.81 2.86
N GLY A 183 17.94 -21.41 2.31
CA GLY A 183 18.41 -21.82 0.99
C GLY A 183 17.69 -21.18 -0.21
N ALA A 184 16.66 -20.36 0.03
CA ALA A 184 15.97 -19.69 -1.06
C ALA A 184 16.77 -18.56 -1.72
N PRO A 185 17.63 -17.80 -1.04
CA PRO A 185 18.53 -16.86 -1.69
C PRO A 185 19.49 -17.51 -2.70
N GLU A 186 20.09 -18.62 -2.32
CA GLU A 186 21.01 -19.38 -3.18
C GLU A 186 20.27 -20.04 -4.36
N TYR A 187 19.06 -20.55 -4.11
CA TYR A 187 18.20 -21.09 -5.15
C TYR A 187 17.79 -20.01 -6.15
N GLN A 188 17.35 -18.83 -5.68
CA GLN A 188 16.98 -17.68 -6.51
C GLN A 188 18.14 -17.10 -7.31
N ALA A 189 19.35 -17.19 -6.77
CA ALA A 189 20.57 -16.79 -7.48
C ALA A 189 21.04 -17.81 -8.53
N GLY A 190 20.41 -19.01 -8.58
CA GLY A 190 20.85 -20.13 -9.44
C GLY A 190 22.13 -20.81 -8.94
N GLU A 191 22.53 -20.56 -7.69
CA GLU A 191 23.71 -21.19 -7.05
C GLU A 191 23.37 -22.59 -6.51
N ALA A 192 22.07 -22.85 -6.26
CA ALA A 192 21.53 -24.14 -5.85
C ALA A 192 20.40 -24.59 -6.80
N THR A 193 20.30 -25.89 -7.02
CA THR A 193 19.21 -26.52 -7.80
C THR A 193 18.14 -27.15 -6.93
N VAL A 194 18.39 -27.20 -5.62
CA VAL A 194 17.49 -27.72 -4.59
C VAL A 194 17.16 -26.60 -3.63
N LEU A 195 15.88 -26.44 -3.31
CA LEU A 195 15.39 -25.49 -2.31
C LEU A 195 15.40 -26.18 -0.93
N SER A 196 16.51 -26.07 -0.20
CA SER A 196 16.78 -26.85 1.01
C SER A 196 15.80 -26.57 2.16
N GLY A 197 15.28 -25.37 2.26
CA GLY A 197 14.30 -24.97 3.29
C GLY A 197 12.87 -25.40 3.01
N VAL A 198 12.57 -25.99 1.84
CA VAL A 198 11.24 -26.50 1.54
C VAL A 198 11.35 -28.00 1.22
N LYS A 199 10.50 -28.82 1.86
CA LYS A 199 10.51 -30.26 1.68
C LYS A 199 9.13 -30.82 1.37
N LEU A 200 9.08 -31.76 0.43
CA LEU A 200 7.92 -32.59 0.17
C LEU A 200 8.01 -33.86 1.04
N VAL A 201 7.24 -33.94 2.11
CA VAL A 201 7.26 -35.06 3.04
C VAL A 201 6.48 -36.27 2.50
N ASP A 202 5.26 -36.01 2.03
CA ASP A 202 4.39 -36.99 1.35
C ASP A 202 3.38 -36.26 0.44
N ASP A 203 2.40 -36.97 -0.14
CA ASP A 203 1.42 -36.38 -1.07
C ASP A 203 0.54 -35.29 -0.45
N TYR A 204 0.45 -35.20 0.88
CA TYR A 204 -0.38 -34.21 1.59
C TYR A 204 0.36 -33.45 2.68
N THR A 205 1.66 -33.64 2.81
CA THR A 205 2.48 -33.01 3.83
C THR A 205 3.73 -32.37 3.22
N TYR A 206 3.97 -31.12 3.54
CA TYR A 206 5.23 -30.42 3.21
C TYR A 206 5.75 -29.67 4.44
N SER A 207 7.00 -29.23 4.39
CA SER A 207 7.55 -28.33 5.40
C SER A 207 8.26 -27.14 4.76
N ILE A 208 8.27 -26.03 5.49
CA ILE A 208 9.01 -24.82 5.17
C ILE A 208 9.84 -24.41 6.38
N GLN A 209 11.12 -24.11 6.17
CA GLN A 209 12.08 -23.73 7.21
C GLN A 209 12.47 -22.27 7.05
N ILE A 210 12.29 -21.49 8.13
CA ILE A 210 12.55 -20.06 8.18
C ILE A 210 13.89 -19.79 8.84
N SER A 211 14.66 -18.89 8.27
CA SER A 211 15.98 -18.48 8.75
C SER A 211 15.90 -17.88 10.16
N ALA A 212 16.89 -18.14 11.00
CA ALA A 212 16.98 -17.64 12.36
C ALA A 212 16.99 -16.10 12.46
N ASP A 213 17.45 -15.41 11.40
CA ASP A 213 17.46 -13.94 11.33
C ASP A 213 16.04 -13.35 11.25
N TYR A 214 15.01 -14.17 11.01
CA TYR A 214 13.60 -13.79 10.87
C TYR A 214 12.72 -14.35 12.00
N ILE A 215 13.32 -14.86 13.09
CA ILE A 215 12.65 -15.42 14.27
C ILE A 215 13.25 -14.83 15.56
N PRO A 216 12.43 -14.44 16.56
CA PRO A 216 10.95 -14.47 16.52
C PRO A 216 10.35 -13.45 15.54
N TYR A 217 9.13 -13.70 15.13
CA TYR A 217 8.31 -12.78 14.32
C TYR A 217 6.85 -12.92 14.76
N TYR A 218 6.21 -11.82 15.15
CA TYR A 218 4.85 -11.88 15.68
C TYR A 218 3.84 -12.51 14.70
N PHE A 219 4.01 -12.24 13.41
CA PHE A 219 3.17 -12.79 12.33
C PHE A 219 3.77 -14.06 11.69
N ASP A 220 4.54 -14.84 12.40
CA ASP A 220 5.34 -15.93 11.82
C ASP A 220 4.51 -17.04 11.16
N SER A 221 3.24 -17.21 11.55
CA SER A 221 2.31 -18.12 10.87
C SER A 221 2.19 -17.82 9.37
N THR A 222 2.32 -16.53 8.98
CA THR A 222 2.26 -16.12 7.57
C THR A 222 3.36 -16.72 6.71
N TYR A 223 4.49 -17.11 7.31
CA TYR A 223 5.56 -17.81 6.59
C TYR A 223 5.12 -19.19 6.06
N ALA A 224 4.14 -19.82 6.70
CA ALA A 224 3.57 -21.08 6.25
C ALA A 224 2.49 -20.90 5.16
N SER A 225 2.09 -19.66 4.86
CA SER A 225 1.00 -19.36 3.92
C SER A 225 1.44 -19.51 2.47
N LEU A 226 1.49 -20.75 1.99
CA LEU A 226 1.59 -21.05 0.58
C LEU A 226 0.18 -21.26 -0.01
N GLU A 227 0.07 -21.15 -1.33
CA GLU A 227 -1.11 -21.45 -2.13
C GLU A 227 -0.79 -22.52 -3.17
N PRO A 228 -1.79 -23.27 -3.69
CA PRO A 228 -1.51 -24.29 -4.69
C PRO A 228 -1.25 -23.67 -6.05
N LEU A 229 -0.15 -24.06 -6.71
CA LEU A 229 0.23 -23.59 -8.03
C LEU A 229 0.17 -24.76 -9.05
N PRO A 230 -0.68 -24.64 -10.09
CA PRO A 230 -0.78 -25.66 -11.13
C PRO A 230 0.43 -25.58 -12.08
N LEU A 231 1.51 -26.30 -11.77
CA LEU A 231 2.82 -26.20 -12.43
C LEU A 231 2.75 -26.28 -13.95
N LYS A 232 1.79 -27.04 -14.50
CA LYS A 232 1.60 -27.17 -15.97
C LYS A 232 1.17 -25.87 -16.67
N MET A 233 0.76 -24.84 -15.94
CA MET A 233 0.53 -23.51 -16.52
C MET A 233 1.82 -22.71 -16.68
N TYR A 234 2.86 -23.04 -15.92
CA TYR A 234 4.09 -22.28 -15.83
C TYR A 234 5.24 -22.91 -16.61
N ALA A 235 5.06 -24.14 -17.13
CA ALA A 235 6.06 -24.84 -17.91
C ALA A 235 5.42 -25.76 -18.95
N SER A 236 5.93 -25.72 -20.18
CA SER A 236 5.57 -26.65 -21.23
C SER A 236 6.29 -28.02 -21.07
N ALA A 237 7.42 -28.04 -20.37
CA ALA A 237 8.10 -29.25 -19.98
C ALA A 237 7.30 -30.05 -18.94
N PRO A 238 7.35 -31.38 -18.93
CA PRO A 238 6.65 -32.20 -17.96
C PRO A 238 7.37 -32.21 -16.60
N LEU A 239 7.42 -31.06 -15.96
CA LEU A 239 8.08 -30.90 -14.66
C LEU A 239 7.33 -31.63 -13.56
N GLU A 240 8.06 -32.28 -12.68
CA GLU A 240 7.54 -32.93 -11.47
C GLU A 240 8.26 -32.40 -10.21
N VAL A 241 7.51 -32.11 -9.17
CA VAL A 241 8.05 -31.79 -7.84
C VAL A 241 8.56 -33.07 -7.19
N LYS A 242 9.82 -33.07 -6.77
CA LYS A 242 10.49 -34.17 -6.05
C LYS A 242 11.27 -33.63 -4.86
N ASP A 243 11.64 -34.54 -3.97
CA ASP A 243 12.50 -34.30 -2.82
C ASP A 243 13.53 -35.41 -2.73
N ASP A 244 14.79 -35.07 -2.49
CA ASP A 244 15.92 -36.05 -2.40
C ASP A 244 16.42 -36.24 -0.94
N GLY A 245 15.72 -35.60 0.00
CA GLY A 245 16.09 -35.53 1.43
C GLY A 245 16.89 -34.30 1.81
N GLU A 246 17.54 -33.63 0.84
CA GLU A 246 18.22 -32.34 1.05
C GLU A 246 17.24 -31.17 0.86
N GLY A 247 16.15 -31.33 0.06
CA GLY A 247 15.11 -30.35 -0.19
C GLY A 247 14.33 -30.63 -1.47
N ALA A 248 13.35 -29.77 -1.74
CA ALA A 248 12.51 -29.90 -2.92
C ALA A 248 13.21 -29.37 -4.19
N TYR A 249 12.90 -29.99 -5.33
CA TYR A 249 13.39 -29.59 -6.65
C TYR A 249 12.41 -29.99 -7.76
N LEU A 250 12.62 -29.43 -8.95
CA LEU A 250 11.89 -29.81 -10.17
C LEU A 250 12.70 -30.81 -11.00
N ASP A 251 12.09 -31.95 -11.31
CA ASP A 251 12.64 -32.98 -12.22
C ASP A 251 11.91 -32.90 -13.56
N GLY A 252 12.58 -33.28 -14.65
CA GLY A 252 12.01 -33.37 -16.00
C GLY A 252 12.27 -32.17 -16.91
N GLY A 253 12.96 -31.14 -16.44
CA GLY A 253 13.32 -29.95 -17.23
C GLY A 253 13.66 -28.76 -16.35
N GLU A 254 13.62 -27.57 -16.93
CA GLU A 254 13.90 -26.29 -16.26
C GLU A 254 12.72 -25.34 -16.47
N LEU A 255 12.53 -24.42 -15.52
CA LEU A 255 11.61 -23.29 -15.68
C LEU A 255 12.19 -22.27 -16.67
N VAL A 256 11.34 -21.70 -17.50
CA VAL A 256 11.71 -20.72 -18.52
C VAL A 256 11.01 -19.41 -18.26
N ALA A 257 11.77 -18.32 -18.14
CA ALA A 257 11.25 -16.99 -17.80
C ALA A 257 10.09 -16.54 -18.72
N SER A 258 10.20 -16.78 -20.03
CA SER A 258 9.15 -16.43 -20.99
C SER A 258 7.86 -17.26 -20.84
N GLU A 259 7.93 -18.50 -20.33
CA GLU A 259 6.75 -19.32 -20.04
C GLU A 259 6.07 -18.85 -18.75
N ILE A 260 6.86 -18.48 -17.74
CA ILE A 260 6.36 -17.88 -16.49
C ILE A 260 5.66 -16.55 -16.79
N ASP A 261 6.28 -15.68 -17.60
CA ASP A 261 5.66 -14.41 -18.01
C ASP A 261 4.37 -14.66 -18.80
N ALA A 262 4.35 -15.61 -19.72
CA ALA A 262 3.15 -15.96 -20.50
C ALA A 262 2.01 -16.51 -19.63
N ALA A 263 2.30 -17.21 -18.53
CA ALA A 263 1.28 -17.75 -17.61
C ALA A 263 0.39 -16.67 -16.97
N ARG A 264 0.87 -15.43 -16.87
CA ARG A 264 0.13 -14.27 -16.36
C ARG A 264 -1.11 -13.96 -17.22
N TYR A 265 -1.02 -14.18 -18.53
CA TYR A 265 -1.99 -13.78 -19.55
C TYR A 265 -2.73 -14.98 -20.16
N ILE A 266 -2.70 -16.14 -19.52
CA ILE A 266 -3.55 -17.26 -19.90
C ILE A 266 -4.95 -17.02 -19.36
N TYR A 267 -5.90 -16.71 -20.25
CA TYR A 267 -7.31 -16.49 -19.90
C TYR A 267 -8.15 -17.72 -20.20
N ALA A 268 -8.08 -18.22 -21.45
CA ALA A 268 -8.79 -19.42 -21.84
C ALA A 268 -8.22 -20.67 -21.14
N ASP A 269 -9.10 -21.53 -20.64
CA ASP A 269 -8.75 -22.79 -19.97
C ASP A 269 -7.80 -22.60 -18.77
N ARG A 270 -7.84 -21.43 -18.12
CA ARG A 270 -7.05 -21.14 -16.92
C ARG A 270 -7.38 -22.11 -15.80
N ILE A 271 -6.34 -22.75 -15.26
CA ILE A 271 -6.48 -23.62 -14.09
C ILE A 271 -6.38 -22.79 -12.85
N SER A 272 -7.38 -22.89 -11.98
CA SER A 272 -7.51 -22.06 -10.80
C SER A 272 -8.25 -22.81 -9.68
N ALA A 273 -8.13 -22.33 -8.43
CA ALA A 273 -8.63 -23.01 -7.24
C ALA A 273 -9.64 -22.18 -6.43
N GLY A 274 -10.04 -21.00 -6.92
CA GLY A 274 -10.90 -20.07 -6.20
C GLY A 274 -12.38 -20.38 -6.30
N PRO A 275 -13.22 -19.57 -5.61
CA PRO A 275 -14.68 -19.69 -5.61
C PRO A 275 -15.29 -19.50 -7.01
N TYR A 276 -14.63 -18.74 -7.86
CA TYR A 276 -15.01 -18.52 -9.24
C TYR A 276 -13.91 -18.99 -10.19
N GLN A 277 -14.27 -19.16 -11.46
CA GLN A 277 -13.35 -19.40 -12.58
C GLN A 277 -13.57 -18.36 -13.66
N LEU A 278 -12.51 -17.97 -14.34
CA LEU A 278 -12.57 -17.01 -15.44
C LEU A 278 -13.29 -17.64 -16.62
N ALA A 279 -14.36 -17.01 -17.08
CA ALA A 279 -15.09 -17.43 -18.28
C ALA A 279 -14.69 -16.59 -19.49
N ASP A 280 -14.43 -15.29 -19.30
CA ASP A 280 -14.00 -14.37 -20.35
C ASP A 280 -13.24 -13.17 -19.76
N LEU A 281 -12.33 -12.58 -20.54
CA LEU A 281 -11.64 -11.34 -20.22
C LEU A 281 -11.37 -10.60 -21.53
N ASP A 282 -11.92 -9.39 -21.64
CA ASP A 282 -11.77 -8.52 -22.79
C ASP A 282 -11.17 -7.18 -22.41
N LEU A 283 -9.94 -6.94 -22.84
CA LEU A 283 -9.22 -5.69 -22.60
C LEU A 283 -9.70 -4.54 -23.46
N ALA A 284 -10.44 -4.80 -24.55
CA ALA A 284 -10.97 -3.74 -25.39
C ALA A 284 -12.20 -3.07 -24.76
N SER A 285 -13.04 -3.86 -24.08
CA SER A 285 -14.17 -3.36 -23.29
C SER A 285 -13.86 -3.18 -21.80
N LEU A 286 -12.62 -3.46 -21.38
CA LEU A 286 -12.17 -3.41 -19.98
C LEU A 286 -13.10 -4.20 -19.05
N SER A 287 -13.47 -5.42 -19.47
CA SER A 287 -14.41 -6.25 -18.73
C SER A 287 -13.91 -7.69 -18.53
N ALA A 288 -14.41 -8.33 -17.47
CA ALA A 288 -14.18 -9.74 -17.21
C ALA A 288 -15.45 -10.42 -16.73
N LYS A 289 -15.63 -11.68 -17.10
CA LYS A 289 -16.73 -12.52 -16.68
C LYS A 289 -16.21 -13.72 -15.89
N LEU A 290 -16.69 -13.84 -14.64
CA LEU A 290 -16.40 -14.94 -13.76
C LEU A 290 -17.67 -15.75 -13.49
N VAL A 291 -17.54 -17.09 -13.44
CA VAL A 291 -18.65 -17.99 -13.15
C VAL A 291 -18.26 -18.91 -11.98
N LEU A 292 -19.26 -19.44 -11.28
CA LEU A 292 -19.02 -20.37 -10.17
C LEU A 292 -18.05 -21.50 -10.55
N ASN A 293 -17.08 -21.77 -9.67
CA ASN A 293 -16.28 -22.98 -9.74
C ASN A 293 -17.04 -24.14 -9.07
N PRO A 294 -17.53 -25.15 -9.81
CA PRO A 294 -18.34 -26.23 -9.24
C PRO A 294 -17.50 -27.15 -8.33
N ASN A 295 -16.17 -27.10 -8.45
CA ASN A 295 -15.24 -27.93 -7.70
C ASN A 295 -14.73 -27.26 -6.42
N TYR A 296 -15.09 -25.99 -6.17
CA TYR A 296 -14.65 -25.28 -4.98
C TYR A 296 -15.19 -25.92 -3.71
N ALA A 297 -14.30 -26.23 -2.77
CA ALA A 297 -14.67 -26.92 -1.51
C ALA A 297 -15.32 -25.97 -0.48
N GLY A 298 -15.08 -24.67 -0.58
CA GLY A 298 -15.50 -23.61 0.33
C GLY A 298 -14.32 -22.76 0.79
N ASN A 299 -14.61 -21.59 1.36
CA ASN A 299 -13.62 -20.72 1.98
C ASN A 299 -13.12 -21.32 3.31
N PHE A 300 -12.36 -20.56 4.10
CA PHE A 300 -11.79 -21.01 5.38
C PHE A 300 -12.84 -21.48 6.42
N GLU A 301 -14.11 -21.13 6.26
CA GLU A 301 -15.25 -21.61 7.06
C GLU A 301 -16.05 -22.72 6.35
N GLY A 302 -15.64 -23.16 5.16
CA GLY A 302 -16.36 -24.12 4.34
C GLY A 302 -17.58 -23.55 3.62
N VAL A 303 -17.74 -22.22 3.57
CA VAL A 303 -18.85 -21.55 2.89
C VAL A 303 -18.58 -21.52 1.39
N LYS A 304 -19.61 -21.81 0.59
CA LYS A 304 -19.56 -21.78 -0.87
C LYS A 304 -20.39 -20.62 -1.43
N PRO A 305 -19.92 -19.93 -2.48
CA PRO A 305 -20.68 -18.84 -3.08
C PRO A 305 -21.99 -19.34 -3.71
N THR A 306 -22.99 -18.45 -3.73
CA THR A 306 -24.31 -18.72 -4.34
C THR A 306 -24.60 -17.80 -5.54
N ILE A 307 -23.83 -16.74 -5.73
CA ILE A 307 -23.90 -15.84 -6.86
C ILE A 307 -23.34 -16.56 -8.08
N ASN A 308 -24.19 -16.72 -9.13
CA ASN A 308 -23.83 -17.55 -10.30
C ASN A 308 -22.70 -16.98 -11.13
N GLN A 309 -22.66 -15.67 -11.26
CA GLN A 309 -21.63 -14.99 -12.06
C GLN A 309 -21.36 -13.56 -11.56
N ILE A 310 -20.13 -13.13 -11.76
CA ILE A 310 -19.67 -11.77 -11.51
C ILE A 310 -19.18 -11.21 -12.84
N ILE A 311 -19.68 -10.03 -13.22
CA ILE A 311 -19.16 -9.27 -14.35
C ILE A 311 -18.40 -8.08 -13.77
N VAL A 312 -17.13 -7.95 -14.07
CA VAL A 312 -16.33 -6.79 -13.72
C VAL A 312 -16.31 -5.84 -14.89
N VAL A 313 -16.61 -4.57 -14.67
CA VAL A 313 -16.62 -3.53 -15.70
C VAL A 313 -15.86 -2.30 -15.22
N LYS A 314 -15.31 -1.53 -16.16
CA LYS A 314 -14.77 -0.20 -15.85
C LYS A 314 -15.93 0.74 -15.51
N ALA A 315 -15.87 1.34 -14.32
CA ALA A 315 -16.79 2.39 -13.87
C ALA A 315 -16.16 3.77 -14.06
N ASN A 316 -16.91 4.70 -14.64
CA ASN A 316 -16.51 6.09 -14.72
C ASN A 316 -16.97 6.81 -13.45
N GLN A 317 -16.05 7.46 -12.73
CA GLN A 317 -16.32 8.11 -11.45
C GLN A 317 -17.41 9.19 -11.50
N GLU A 318 -17.60 9.85 -12.65
CA GLU A 318 -18.62 10.89 -12.82
C GLU A 318 -20.02 10.32 -12.99
N THR A 319 -20.15 9.08 -13.52
CA THR A 319 -21.44 8.46 -13.87
C THR A 319 -21.79 7.20 -13.10
N MET A 320 -20.86 6.65 -12.30
CA MET A 320 -21.04 5.34 -11.65
C MET A 320 -22.24 5.27 -10.70
N ILE A 321 -22.59 6.37 -10.02
CA ILE A 321 -23.78 6.41 -9.15
C ILE A 321 -25.06 6.37 -9.98
N ASP A 322 -25.10 7.03 -11.14
CA ASP A 322 -26.24 6.92 -12.07
C ASP A 322 -26.33 5.53 -12.71
N GLN A 323 -25.19 4.88 -13.00
CA GLN A 323 -25.15 3.49 -13.47
C GLN A 323 -25.66 2.53 -12.39
N LEU A 324 -25.28 2.70 -11.13
CA LEU A 324 -25.82 1.94 -10.00
C LEU A 324 -27.33 2.14 -9.86
N LYS A 325 -27.81 3.39 -9.96
CA LYS A 325 -29.23 3.72 -9.91
C LYS A 325 -30.04 3.06 -11.02
N THR A 326 -29.48 2.92 -12.20
CA THR A 326 -30.19 2.40 -13.41
C THR A 326 -29.97 0.91 -13.63
N GLY A 327 -29.15 0.25 -12.81
CA GLY A 327 -28.84 -1.18 -12.92
C GLY A 327 -27.76 -1.51 -13.97
N GLY A 328 -27.00 -0.53 -14.44
CA GLY A 328 -25.82 -0.74 -15.27
C GLY A 328 -24.63 -1.26 -14.45
N ILE A 329 -24.62 -1.02 -13.15
CA ILE A 329 -23.72 -1.55 -12.14
C ILE A 329 -24.56 -2.02 -10.96
N ASP A 330 -24.18 -3.11 -10.31
CA ASP A 330 -24.84 -3.65 -9.13
C ASP A 330 -24.05 -3.39 -7.85
N PHE A 331 -22.73 -3.21 -7.93
CA PHE A 331 -21.85 -3.07 -6.77
C PHE A 331 -20.74 -2.06 -7.06
N LEU A 332 -20.58 -1.08 -6.18
CA LEU A 332 -19.46 -0.15 -6.13
C LEU A 332 -18.79 -0.27 -4.78
N SER A 333 -17.49 -0.48 -4.78
CA SER A 333 -16.67 -0.60 -3.55
C SER A 333 -15.90 0.68 -3.25
N THR A 334 -15.66 0.93 -1.97
CA THR A 334 -14.69 1.91 -1.48
C THR A 334 -14.94 3.34 -1.97
N LEU A 335 -16.20 3.78 -1.90
CA LEU A 335 -16.55 5.19 -2.13
C LEU A 335 -15.92 6.04 -1.02
N THR A 336 -15.16 7.05 -1.40
CA THR A 336 -14.42 7.94 -0.48
C THR A 336 -14.80 9.41 -0.65
N ASP A 337 -15.34 9.77 -1.79
CA ASP A 337 -15.78 11.12 -2.07
C ASP A 337 -17.12 11.42 -1.39
N GLY A 338 -17.21 12.52 -0.65
CA GLY A 338 -18.39 12.86 0.14
C GLY A 338 -19.65 13.08 -0.69
N ASP A 339 -19.53 13.61 -1.90
CA ASP A 339 -20.70 13.83 -2.81
C ASP A 339 -21.21 12.50 -3.33
N GLN A 340 -20.32 11.57 -3.68
CA GLN A 340 -20.68 10.21 -4.12
C GLN A 340 -21.33 9.40 -2.98
N VAL A 341 -20.77 9.49 -1.76
CA VAL A 341 -21.35 8.86 -0.56
C VAL A 341 -22.75 9.42 -0.28
N ASN A 342 -22.92 10.73 -0.28
CA ASN A 342 -24.22 11.34 -0.07
C ASN A 342 -25.24 10.93 -1.15
N ALA A 343 -24.82 10.85 -2.43
CA ALA A 343 -25.68 10.40 -3.51
C ALA A 343 -26.06 8.91 -3.35
N ALA A 344 -25.16 8.04 -2.88
CA ALA A 344 -25.46 6.65 -2.58
C ALA A 344 -26.44 6.51 -1.39
N LEU A 345 -26.29 7.30 -0.33
CA LEU A 345 -27.21 7.35 0.80
C LEU A 345 -28.60 7.84 0.40
N ASP A 346 -28.69 8.83 -0.51
CA ASP A 346 -29.97 9.27 -1.08
C ASP A 346 -30.67 8.15 -1.88
N LEU A 347 -29.91 7.29 -2.54
CA LEU A 347 -30.47 6.10 -3.23
C LEU A 347 -30.90 5.01 -2.24
N GLU A 348 -30.21 4.87 -1.11
CA GLU A 348 -30.58 3.97 -0.01
C GLU A 348 -31.91 4.39 0.61
N ASP A 349 -32.09 5.68 0.89
CA ASP A 349 -33.36 6.24 1.41
C ASP A 349 -34.54 5.99 0.43
N GLN A 350 -34.25 5.89 -0.86
CA GLN A 350 -35.22 5.52 -1.90
C GLN A 350 -35.46 4.00 -2.02
N GLY A 351 -34.67 3.17 -1.32
CA GLY A 351 -34.72 1.72 -1.38
C GLY A 351 -34.17 1.12 -2.69
N ILE A 352 -33.38 1.87 -3.44
CA ILE A 352 -32.77 1.45 -4.71
C ILE A 352 -31.49 0.66 -4.44
N VAL A 353 -30.69 1.13 -3.47
CA VAL A 353 -29.44 0.49 -3.05
C VAL A 353 -29.45 0.17 -1.57
N ARG A 354 -28.46 -0.59 -1.12
CA ARG A 354 -28.01 -0.77 0.25
C ARG A 354 -26.58 -0.24 0.35
N THR A 355 -26.24 0.38 1.47
CA THR A 355 -24.86 0.77 1.74
C THR A 355 -24.28 0.00 2.92
N VAL A 356 -22.97 -0.23 2.88
CA VAL A 356 -22.16 -0.74 3.99
C VAL A 356 -21.03 0.25 4.22
N SER A 357 -20.84 0.66 5.46
CA SER A 357 -19.76 1.58 5.81
C SER A 357 -18.76 0.96 6.78
N TYR A 358 -17.49 1.27 6.61
CA TYR A 358 -16.43 0.77 7.46
C TYR A 358 -15.27 1.75 7.58
N GLU A 359 -14.58 1.71 8.72
CA GLU A 359 -13.45 2.58 9.01
C GLU A 359 -12.25 2.18 8.15
N ARG A 360 -11.56 3.17 7.60
CA ARG A 360 -10.30 2.99 6.88
C ARG A 360 -9.23 2.41 7.81
N ASN A 361 -8.44 1.47 7.30
CA ASN A 361 -7.24 0.98 7.98
C ASN A 361 -6.01 1.81 7.60
N GLY A 362 -6.10 3.13 7.79
CA GLY A 362 -5.06 4.06 7.39
C GLY A 362 -5.44 5.51 7.66
N TYR A 363 -4.61 6.45 7.21
CA TYR A 363 -4.84 7.88 7.42
C TYR A 363 -4.18 8.76 6.36
N GLY A 364 -4.71 9.96 6.17
CA GLY A 364 -4.05 11.04 5.46
C GLY A 364 -3.11 11.81 6.39
N LYS A 365 -1.97 12.25 5.87
CA LYS A 365 -0.89 12.83 6.66
C LYS A 365 -0.20 14.02 6.02
N LEU A 366 0.34 14.88 6.86
CA LEU A 366 1.32 15.88 6.50
C LEU A 366 2.67 15.42 7.05
N MET A 367 3.56 14.99 6.18
CA MET A 367 4.83 14.34 6.48
C MET A 367 5.95 15.36 6.52
N PHE A 368 6.94 15.19 7.42
CA PHE A 368 8.12 16.03 7.52
C PHE A 368 9.41 15.27 7.20
N GLN A 369 10.36 15.98 6.59
CA GLN A 369 11.77 15.59 6.55
C GLN A 369 12.42 16.09 7.85
N CYS A 370 12.79 15.15 8.74
CA CYS A 370 13.25 15.48 10.10
C CYS A 370 14.75 15.78 10.20
N ASP A 371 15.46 15.84 9.07
CA ASP A 371 16.90 16.12 8.98
C ASP A 371 17.23 17.34 8.10
N PHE A 372 16.23 18.19 7.78
CA PHE A 372 16.40 19.27 6.82
C PHE A 372 15.63 20.54 7.18
N GLY A 373 16.30 21.69 7.11
CA GLY A 373 15.70 23.01 7.32
C GLY A 373 14.95 23.13 8.63
N PRO A 374 13.90 23.97 8.73
CA PRO A 374 13.16 24.16 9.96
C PRO A 374 12.48 22.91 10.50
N THR A 375 12.08 21.97 9.64
CA THR A 375 11.36 20.76 10.03
C THR A 375 12.20 19.70 10.75
N GLN A 376 13.53 19.86 10.78
CA GLN A 376 14.39 19.06 11.63
C GLN A 376 14.11 19.29 13.14
N PHE A 377 13.59 20.46 13.51
CA PHE A 377 13.30 20.81 14.91
C PHE A 377 11.89 20.34 15.30
N LYS A 378 11.81 19.56 16.38
CA LYS A 378 10.52 19.02 16.87
C LYS A 378 9.51 20.13 17.19
N GLU A 379 9.97 21.23 17.77
CA GLU A 379 9.11 22.35 18.13
C GLU A 379 8.44 23.02 16.90
N VAL A 380 9.09 22.98 15.75
CA VAL A 380 8.49 23.46 14.49
C VAL A 380 7.39 22.51 14.03
N ARG A 381 7.61 21.19 14.10
CA ARG A 381 6.62 20.20 13.72
C ARG A 381 5.38 20.28 14.63
N HIS A 382 5.59 20.45 15.95
CA HIS A 382 4.52 20.69 16.91
C HIS A 382 3.77 21.98 16.60
N ALA A 383 4.48 23.08 16.32
CA ALA A 383 3.86 24.35 15.98
C ALA A 383 2.97 24.24 14.73
N ILE A 384 3.44 23.54 13.67
CA ILE A 384 2.63 23.27 12.47
C ILE A 384 1.35 22.51 12.83
N ALA A 385 1.45 21.49 13.69
CA ALA A 385 0.28 20.72 14.12
C ALA A 385 -0.72 21.58 14.89
N TYR A 386 -0.26 22.51 15.74
CA TYR A 386 -1.14 23.46 16.46
C TYR A 386 -1.73 24.55 15.55
N LEU A 387 -1.08 24.88 14.41
CA LEU A 387 -1.57 25.90 13.48
C LEU A 387 -2.65 25.38 12.53
N LEU A 388 -2.87 24.07 12.45
CA LEU A 388 -3.90 23.45 11.61
C LEU A 388 -5.10 23.01 12.45
N ASP A 389 -6.29 23.55 12.17
CA ASP A 389 -7.53 22.98 12.72
C ASP A 389 -7.86 21.68 12.00
N ARG A 390 -7.32 20.55 12.52
CA ARG A 390 -7.51 19.23 11.94
C ARG A 390 -8.97 18.76 11.98
N ASN A 391 -9.76 19.21 12.96
CA ASN A 391 -11.17 18.87 13.02
C ASN A 391 -11.94 19.56 11.90
N GLU A 392 -11.70 20.85 11.70
CA GLU A 392 -12.31 21.59 10.58
C GLU A 392 -11.82 21.05 9.23
N PHE A 393 -10.52 20.71 9.12
CA PHE A 393 -9.97 20.07 7.93
C PHE A 393 -10.70 18.75 7.60
N ALA A 394 -10.82 17.85 8.59
CA ALA A 394 -11.51 16.58 8.42
C ALA A 394 -12.99 16.76 8.09
N ASN A 395 -13.66 17.74 8.71
CA ASN A 395 -15.06 18.06 8.40
C ASN A 395 -15.23 18.56 6.96
N GLN A 396 -14.34 19.41 6.48
CA GLN A 396 -14.42 19.93 5.09
C GLN A 396 -14.06 18.87 4.07
N PHE A 397 -13.01 18.09 4.31
CA PHE A 397 -12.54 17.08 3.37
C PHE A 397 -13.43 15.82 3.37
N CYS A 398 -13.71 15.27 4.56
CA CYS A 398 -14.49 14.04 4.70
C CYS A 398 -16.01 14.29 4.74
N GLN A 399 -16.49 15.54 4.77
CA GLN A 399 -17.91 15.91 4.83
C GLN A 399 -18.72 15.15 5.92
N GLY A 400 -18.08 14.83 7.04
CA GLY A 400 -18.65 14.04 8.13
C GLY A 400 -18.36 12.53 8.06
N PHE A 401 -17.77 12.05 6.98
CA PHE A 401 -17.40 10.64 6.79
C PHE A 401 -15.94 10.36 7.15
N GLY A 402 -15.47 10.92 8.26
CA GLY A 402 -14.11 10.69 8.75
C GLY A 402 -13.87 11.34 10.10
N SER A 403 -12.74 10.97 10.69
CA SER A 403 -12.30 11.44 12.00
C SER A 403 -10.82 11.75 12.00
N VAL A 404 -10.39 12.65 12.89
CA VAL A 404 -8.96 12.87 13.16
C VAL A 404 -8.39 11.68 13.92
N VAL A 405 -7.18 11.27 13.57
CA VAL A 405 -6.37 10.32 14.32
C VAL A 405 -5.12 11.00 14.86
N ASP A 406 -4.52 10.45 15.92
CA ASP A 406 -3.41 11.08 16.66
C ASP A 406 -2.11 10.25 16.59
N GLY A 407 -2.03 9.33 15.64
CA GLY A 407 -0.86 8.47 15.43
C GLY A 407 -0.92 7.72 14.11
N PRO A 408 0.11 6.91 13.80
CA PRO A 408 0.21 6.14 12.59
C PRO A 408 -0.63 4.85 12.67
N TYR A 409 -1.94 4.99 12.76
CA TYR A 409 -2.89 3.88 12.84
C TYR A 409 -4.21 4.19 12.12
N GLY A 410 -4.90 3.14 11.71
CA GLY A 410 -6.30 3.20 11.26
C GLY A 410 -7.26 2.85 12.40
N LEU A 411 -8.49 3.37 12.32
CA LEU A 411 -9.52 3.14 13.34
C LEU A 411 -10.02 1.67 13.35
N ALA A 412 -9.84 0.96 12.24
CA ALA A 412 -10.20 -0.46 12.11
C ALA A 412 -9.29 -1.41 12.91
N MET A 413 -8.05 -0.99 13.23
CA MET A 413 -7.05 -1.84 13.89
C MET A 413 -7.48 -2.33 15.28
N TRP A 414 -7.25 -3.62 15.55
CA TRP A 414 -7.55 -4.21 16.85
C TRP A 414 -6.76 -3.58 17.99
N MET A 415 -5.45 -3.26 17.78
CA MET A 415 -4.63 -2.61 18.80
C MET A 415 -5.18 -1.24 19.22
N TYR A 416 -5.69 -0.48 18.23
CA TYR A 416 -6.36 0.80 18.51
C TYR A 416 -7.65 0.59 19.28
N LYS A 417 -8.51 -0.35 18.85
CA LYS A 417 -9.78 -0.65 19.52
C LYS A 417 -9.57 -1.02 20.99
N ASP A 418 -8.57 -1.86 21.26
CA ASP A 418 -8.23 -2.32 22.61
C ASP A 418 -7.49 -1.29 23.46
N SER A 419 -6.90 -0.26 22.86
CA SER A 419 -6.11 0.77 23.56
C SER A 419 -6.73 2.18 23.49
N LYS A 420 -7.92 2.32 22.95
CA LYS A 420 -8.56 3.60 22.62
C LYS A 420 -8.63 4.56 23.81
N GLU A 421 -9.03 4.09 25.00
CA GLU A 421 -9.15 4.90 26.20
C GLU A 421 -7.77 5.35 26.73
N GLU A 422 -6.77 4.45 26.68
CA GLU A 422 -5.40 4.75 27.07
C GLU A 422 -4.79 5.81 26.16
N LEU A 423 -4.88 5.64 24.84
CA LEU A 423 -4.37 6.60 23.87
C LEU A 423 -5.09 7.95 23.98
N ALA A 424 -6.42 7.94 24.15
CA ALA A 424 -7.19 9.17 24.31
C ALA A 424 -6.72 10.02 25.49
N SER A 425 -6.24 9.39 26.57
CA SER A 425 -5.77 10.07 27.78
C SER A 425 -4.27 10.40 27.78
N SER A 426 -3.45 9.75 26.93
CA SER A 426 -2.00 9.87 26.96
C SER A 426 -1.40 10.65 25.79
N LEU A 427 -2.06 10.68 24.61
CA LEU A 427 -1.54 11.36 23.44
C LEU A 427 -1.81 12.86 23.47
N ASN A 428 -0.86 13.65 22.98
CA ASN A 428 -1.07 15.05 22.68
C ASN A 428 -2.01 15.16 21.46
N LYS A 429 -3.09 15.92 21.62
CA LYS A 429 -4.11 16.10 20.57
C LYS A 429 -3.75 17.21 19.58
N TYR A 430 -2.70 18.00 19.85
CA TYR A 430 -2.33 19.16 19.03
C TYR A 430 -3.56 19.96 18.59
N SER A 431 -4.45 20.26 19.54
CA SER A 431 -5.67 21.02 19.26
C SER A 431 -5.33 22.42 18.77
N TYR A 432 -6.03 22.90 17.76
CA TYR A 432 -5.78 24.20 17.13
C TYR A 432 -5.59 25.31 18.15
N SER A 433 -4.42 25.95 18.16
CA SER A 433 -4.03 27.03 19.06
C SER A 433 -2.81 27.77 18.55
N VAL A 434 -3.00 29.00 18.10
CA VAL A 434 -1.89 29.88 17.69
C VAL A 434 -0.98 30.19 18.88
N GLU A 435 -1.55 30.33 20.08
CA GLU A 435 -0.78 30.59 21.31
C GLU A 435 0.17 29.43 21.62
N SER A 436 -0.32 28.17 21.54
CA SER A 436 0.51 26.97 21.76
C SER A 436 1.59 26.83 20.68
N ALA A 437 1.27 27.13 19.43
CA ALA A 437 2.25 27.13 18.35
C ALA A 437 3.38 28.14 18.59
N VAL A 438 3.03 29.36 19.01
CA VAL A 438 4.00 30.41 19.34
C VAL A 438 4.85 30.02 20.56
N GLU A 439 4.27 29.35 21.56
CA GLU A 439 5.02 28.84 22.72
C GLU A 439 6.04 27.78 22.31
N GLU A 440 5.66 26.81 21.49
CA GLU A 440 6.58 25.81 20.95
C GLU A 440 7.73 26.45 20.18
N LEU A 441 7.44 27.41 19.29
CA LEU A 441 8.46 28.11 18.54
C LEU A 441 9.43 28.87 19.46
N LYS A 442 8.94 29.51 20.51
CA LYS A 442 9.79 30.19 21.51
C LYS A 442 10.67 29.20 22.27
N ASN A 443 10.10 28.07 22.70
CA ASN A 443 10.83 27.01 23.39
C ASN A 443 11.93 26.43 22.48
N GLY A 444 11.68 26.36 21.17
CA GLY A 444 12.65 25.95 20.15
C GLY A 444 13.68 27.03 19.78
N GLY A 445 13.61 28.23 20.36
CA GLY A 445 14.59 29.30 20.08
C GLY A 445 14.30 30.12 18.82
N TRP A 446 13.08 30.05 18.24
CA TRP A 446 12.65 30.84 17.10
C TRP A 446 12.20 32.24 17.56
N VAL A 447 13.13 33.03 18.05
CA VAL A 447 12.87 34.31 18.75
C VAL A 447 13.58 35.51 18.12
N LEU A 448 14.15 35.39 16.94
CA LEU A 448 14.92 36.41 16.27
C LEU A 448 14.25 36.91 14.98
N ASN A 449 14.57 38.14 14.60
CA ASN A 449 14.36 38.70 13.26
C ASN A 449 15.54 38.39 12.33
N ALA A 450 15.42 38.68 11.04
CA ALA A 450 16.47 38.45 10.03
C ALA A 450 17.78 39.19 10.31
N ASP A 451 17.75 40.26 11.08
CA ASP A 451 18.92 41.08 11.48
C ASP A 451 19.54 40.63 12.80
N GLY A 452 18.97 39.58 13.44
CA GLY A 452 19.37 39.06 14.74
C GLY A 452 18.86 39.84 15.95
N SER A 453 17.96 40.79 15.77
CA SER A 453 17.22 41.44 16.86
C SER A 453 16.10 40.54 17.37
N ASP A 454 15.59 40.83 18.58
CA ASP A 454 14.50 40.06 19.18
C ASP A 454 13.21 40.19 18.35
N TYR A 455 12.55 39.05 18.11
CA TYR A 455 11.30 38.97 17.41
C TYR A 455 10.13 39.43 18.25
N ALA A 456 9.25 40.24 17.69
CA ALA A 456 8.00 40.68 18.35
C ALA A 456 6.82 39.81 17.87
N ASP A 457 6.15 39.12 18.80
CA ASP A 457 4.98 38.30 18.48
C ASP A 457 3.89 39.12 17.77
N GLY A 458 3.29 38.50 16.73
CA GLY A 458 2.26 39.14 15.92
C GLY A 458 2.75 40.25 14.99
N SER A 459 4.07 40.40 14.79
CA SER A 459 4.63 41.40 13.87
C SER A 459 4.29 41.10 12.39
N GLY A 460 3.99 39.85 12.06
CA GLY A 460 3.80 39.38 10.68
C GLY A 460 5.09 39.15 9.93
N GLU A 461 6.24 39.34 10.57
CA GLU A 461 7.56 39.02 10.02
C GLU A 461 7.85 37.53 10.22
N ILE A 462 8.86 37.00 9.50
CA ILE A 462 9.27 35.58 9.63
C ILE A 462 10.22 35.45 10.83
N ARG A 463 9.96 34.44 11.69
CA ARG A 463 10.88 34.10 12.79
C ARG A 463 12.17 33.51 12.27
N HIS A 464 13.23 33.76 13.02
CA HIS A 464 14.55 33.15 12.81
C HIS A 464 15.06 32.52 14.11
N LYS A 465 15.89 31.51 13.93
CA LYS A 465 16.65 30.83 14.99
C LYS A 465 18.13 30.91 14.69
N GLU A 466 18.98 31.22 15.68
CA GLU A 466 20.41 31.03 15.58
C GLU A 466 20.72 29.52 15.59
N VAL A 467 21.46 29.05 14.58
CA VAL A 467 21.78 27.65 14.39
C VAL A 467 23.28 27.42 14.26
N THR A 468 23.73 26.23 14.58
CA THR A 468 25.10 25.78 14.31
C THR A 468 25.31 25.58 12.80
N ALA A 469 26.57 25.44 12.36
CA ALA A 469 26.88 25.13 10.97
C ALA A 469 26.35 23.75 10.55
N GLU A 470 26.26 22.80 11.48
CA GLU A 470 25.70 21.46 11.26
C GLU A 470 24.18 21.53 11.06
N GLU A 471 23.46 22.21 11.96
CA GLU A 471 22.00 22.41 11.84
C GLU A 471 21.64 23.25 10.60
N ALA A 472 22.47 24.21 10.21
CA ALA A 472 22.26 25.01 9.01
C ALA A 472 22.32 24.14 7.74
N GLY A 473 23.27 23.20 7.68
CA GLY A 473 23.46 22.33 6.52
C GLY A 473 23.47 23.12 5.19
N ASP A 474 22.88 22.52 4.16
CA ASP A 474 22.72 23.12 2.84
C ASP A 474 21.38 23.86 2.65
N TYR A 475 20.70 24.22 3.74
CA TYR A 475 19.41 24.90 3.66
C TYR A 475 19.55 26.30 3.03
N ALA A 476 18.96 26.50 1.84
CA ALA A 476 19.23 27.62 0.96
C ALA A 476 18.81 29.00 1.52
N HIS A 477 17.90 29.04 2.49
CA HIS A 477 17.37 30.27 3.07
C HIS A 477 18.20 30.79 4.26
N ASN A 478 19.23 30.08 4.71
CA ASN A 478 20.08 30.52 5.81
C ASN A 478 20.72 31.88 5.55
N VAL A 479 20.78 32.72 6.58
CA VAL A 479 21.39 34.06 6.55
C VAL A 479 22.60 34.09 7.47
N THR A 480 23.78 34.46 6.95
CA THR A 480 24.97 34.68 7.76
C THR A 480 25.11 36.17 8.08
N LEU A 481 25.08 36.52 9.37
CA LEU A 481 25.28 37.88 9.84
C LEU A 481 26.74 38.31 9.77
N ALA A 482 27.01 39.62 9.83
CA ALA A 482 28.35 40.18 9.79
C ALA A 482 29.26 39.74 10.95
N ASP A 483 28.68 39.34 12.08
CA ASP A 483 29.35 38.80 13.26
C ASP A 483 29.65 37.28 13.18
N GLY A 484 29.20 36.62 12.08
CA GLY A 484 29.44 35.21 11.81
C GLY A 484 28.34 34.27 12.31
N ARG A 485 27.29 34.76 13.01
CA ARG A 485 26.15 33.94 13.38
C ARG A 485 25.37 33.52 12.14
N ILE A 486 24.85 32.29 12.16
CA ILE A 486 23.97 31.76 11.11
C ILE A 486 22.55 31.79 11.65
N LEU A 487 21.64 32.44 10.94
CA LEU A 487 20.23 32.49 11.25
C LEU A 487 19.45 31.67 10.22
N MET A 488 18.66 30.72 10.71
CA MET A 488 17.72 29.96 9.89
C MET A 488 16.35 30.64 9.95
N PRO A 489 15.78 31.09 8.82
CA PRO A 489 14.41 31.60 8.79
C PRO A 489 13.40 30.44 8.86
N LEU A 490 12.25 30.68 9.49
CA LEU A 490 11.15 29.74 9.57
C LEU A 490 10.34 29.73 8.26
N ILE A 491 10.98 29.25 7.20
CA ILE A 491 10.40 29.05 5.87
C ILE A 491 10.40 27.55 5.58
N ILE A 492 9.27 26.98 5.26
CA ILE A 492 9.13 25.55 4.95
C ILE A 492 8.78 25.41 3.48
N GLU A 493 9.61 24.71 2.73
CA GLU A 493 9.32 24.30 1.37
C GLU A 493 8.46 23.04 1.41
N TRP A 494 7.25 23.11 0.86
CA TRP A 494 6.26 22.04 0.84
C TRP A 494 6.04 21.57 -0.58
N SER A 495 6.25 20.27 -0.82
CA SER A 495 5.93 19.59 -2.07
C SER A 495 4.53 18.99 -2.00
N SER A 496 3.72 19.22 -3.03
CA SER A 496 2.36 18.69 -3.16
C SER A 496 2.08 18.25 -4.59
N SER A 497 1.19 17.27 -4.76
CA SER A 497 0.80 16.80 -6.09
C SER A 497 -0.25 17.68 -6.75
N GLU A 498 -0.25 17.72 -8.10
CA GLU A 498 -1.24 18.41 -8.91
C GLU A 498 -2.64 17.82 -8.73
N GLY A 499 -3.68 18.66 -8.82
CA GLY A 499 -5.08 18.23 -8.81
C GLY A 499 -5.52 17.50 -7.54
N ASN A 500 -4.86 17.75 -6.41
CA ASN A 500 -5.12 17.06 -5.14
C ASN A 500 -5.90 17.98 -4.18
N SER A 501 -7.14 17.59 -3.89
CA SER A 501 -8.05 18.38 -3.01
C SER A 501 -7.53 18.54 -1.57
N VAL A 502 -6.79 17.57 -1.04
CA VAL A 502 -6.12 17.69 0.27
C VAL A 502 -5.06 18.76 0.21
N SER A 503 -4.26 18.83 -0.86
CA SER A 503 -3.25 19.88 -1.06
C SER A 503 -3.88 21.26 -1.16
N GLU A 504 -4.99 21.40 -1.90
CA GLU A 504 -5.71 22.66 -2.06
C GLU A 504 -6.26 23.14 -0.71
N LEU A 505 -6.86 22.25 0.06
CA LEU A 505 -7.40 22.59 1.38
C LEU A 505 -6.29 22.97 2.39
N LEU A 506 -5.16 22.22 2.40
CA LEU A 506 -3.99 22.55 3.21
C LEU A 506 -3.38 23.92 2.81
N ALA A 507 -3.37 24.25 1.52
CA ALA A 507 -2.90 25.56 1.06
C ALA A 507 -3.74 26.69 1.64
N VAL A 508 -5.07 26.54 1.70
CA VAL A 508 -5.99 27.52 2.26
C VAL A 508 -5.91 27.58 3.78
N MET A 509 -6.02 26.42 4.45
CA MET A 509 -6.17 26.37 5.90
C MET A 509 -4.85 26.54 6.66
N LEU A 510 -3.71 26.19 6.05
CA LEU A 510 -2.41 26.22 6.70
C LEU A 510 -1.44 27.17 5.98
N ALA A 511 -1.02 26.88 4.74
CA ALA A 511 0.09 27.61 4.10
C ALA A 511 -0.22 29.10 3.90
N ASN A 512 -1.43 29.46 3.50
CA ASN A 512 -1.88 30.83 3.31
C ASN A 512 -2.71 31.37 4.49
N GLY A 513 -2.88 30.60 5.56
CA GLY A 513 -3.66 30.98 6.73
C GLY A 513 -3.07 32.20 7.46
N ASP A 514 -3.94 33.07 7.98
CA ASP A 514 -3.52 34.24 8.74
C ASP A 514 -2.82 33.87 10.06
N GLN A 515 -3.23 32.74 10.67
CA GLN A 515 -2.62 32.19 11.89
C GLN A 515 -1.15 31.78 11.68
N THR A 516 -0.82 31.24 10.49
CA THR A 516 0.55 30.85 10.12
C THR A 516 1.45 32.07 10.02
N LYS A 517 0.95 33.15 9.41
CA LYS A 517 1.65 34.45 9.33
C LYS A 517 1.75 35.12 10.72
N GLU A 518 0.70 35.08 11.54
CA GLU A 518 0.71 35.62 12.89
C GLU A 518 1.75 34.90 13.76
N ALA A 519 1.89 33.58 13.62
CA ALA A 519 2.93 32.81 14.30
C ALA A 519 4.34 33.07 13.78
N GLY A 520 4.51 33.79 12.67
CA GLY A 520 5.81 34.08 12.06
C GLY A 520 6.39 32.93 11.23
N VAL A 521 5.53 32.07 10.69
CA VAL A 521 5.86 30.94 9.83
C VAL A 521 5.54 31.27 8.37
N LYS A 522 6.37 30.82 7.46
CA LYS A 522 6.09 30.87 6.03
C LYS A 522 6.17 29.47 5.44
N ILE A 523 5.14 29.05 4.70
CA ILE A 523 5.09 27.80 3.98
C ILE A 523 4.95 28.09 2.50
N ASN A 524 5.90 27.63 1.69
CA ASN A 524 5.89 27.75 0.24
C ASN A 524 5.41 26.45 -0.36
N GLN A 525 4.25 26.44 -1.00
CA GLN A 525 3.76 25.29 -1.74
C GLN A 525 4.43 25.19 -3.10
N ASN A 526 4.94 24.00 -3.42
CA ASN A 526 5.53 23.65 -4.70
C ASN A 526 4.73 22.49 -5.30
N VAL A 527 3.94 22.78 -6.32
CA VAL A 527 3.04 21.80 -6.96
C VAL A 527 3.81 21.09 -8.08
N MET A 528 3.74 19.76 -8.13
CA MET A 528 4.44 18.93 -9.11
C MET A 528 3.67 17.63 -9.38
N SER A 529 4.19 16.83 -10.33
CA SER A 529 3.67 15.48 -10.53
C SER A 529 3.84 14.61 -9.28
N PHE A 530 3.02 13.59 -9.13
CA PHE A 530 3.12 12.70 -7.97
C PHE A 530 4.44 11.89 -7.99
N ASP A 531 4.92 11.51 -9.17
CA ASP A 531 6.19 10.79 -9.34
C ASP A 531 7.38 11.66 -8.92
N ASP A 532 7.41 12.94 -9.32
CA ASP A 532 8.44 13.87 -8.87
C ASP A 532 8.42 14.08 -7.36
N LEU A 533 7.20 14.21 -6.78
CA LEU A 533 7.02 14.32 -5.34
C LEU A 533 7.65 13.13 -4.61
N LEU A 534 7.37 11.92 -5.06
CA LEU A 534 7.93 10.69 -4.46
C LEU A 534 9.45 10.63 -4.63
N ASN A 535 9.98 10.97 -5.82
CA ASN A 535 11.41 10.99 -6.07
C ASN A 535 12.15 11.96 -5.14
N TYR A 536 11.61 13.15 -4.90
CA TYR A 536 12.16 14.10 -3.92
C TYR A 536 12.03 13.59 -2.48
N MET A 537 10.92 12.98 -2.14
CA MET A 537 10.67 12.46 -0.79
C MET A 537 11.65 11.35 -0.42
N TYR A 538 11.85 10.39 -1.33
CA TYR A 538 12.80 9.29 -1.16
C TYR A 538 14.27 9.69 -1.43
N ARG A 539 14.49 10.89 -1.95
CA ARG A 539 15.82 11.36 -2.38
C ARG A 539 16.46 10.41 -3.39
N ASP A 540 15.68 9.95 -4.35
CA ASP A 540 16.10 8.94 -5.33
C ASP A 540 16.99 9.53 -6.43
N SER A 541 18.29 9.61 -6.15
CA SER A 541 19.29 10.07 -7.11
C SER A 541 19.48 9.13 -8.32
N SER A 542 18.93 7.92 -8.28
CA SER A 542 19.02 6.97 -9.41
C SER A 542 18.15 7.41 -10.60
N VAL A 543 17.07 8.17 -10.31
CA VAL A 543 16.17 8.74 -11.32
C VAL A 543 16.70 10.07 -11.85
N GLY A 544 17.41 10.86 -11.02
CA GLY A 544 18.04 12.12 -11.41
C GLY A 544 18.75 12.78 -10.24
N ASP A 545 19.92 13.38 -10.50
CA ASP A 545 20.78 13.99 -9.47
C ASP A 545 20.05 15.04 -8.61
N GLN A 546 19.05 15.75 -9.18
CA GLN A 546 18.27 16.77 -8.47
C GLN A 546 17.45 16.19 -7.33
N TYR A 547 16.99 14.92 -7.43
CA TYR A 547 16.20 14.30 -6.39
C TYR A 547 17.04 13.92 -5.16
N GLY A 548 18.32 13.62 -5.34
CA GLY A 548 19.25 13.35 -4.24
C GLY A 548 19.59 14.55 -3.35
N VAL A 549 19.11 15.75 -3.69
CA VAL A 549 19.35 16.99 -2.93
C VAL A 549 18.19 17.26 -1.99
N LYS A 550 18.51 17.53 -0.70
CA LYS A 550 17.52 17.96 0.29
C LYS A 550 16.87 19.26 -0.14
N THR A 551 15.59 19.25 -0.50
CA THR A 551 14.91 20.41 -1.10
C THR A 551 13.65 20.78 -0.33
N TYR A 552 12.81 19.81 0.00
CA TYR A 552 11.52 20.03 0.65
C TYR A 552 11.54 19.50 2.07
N GLY A 553 10.97 20.29 2.99
CA GLY A 553 10.82 19.89 4.39
C GLY A 553 9.48 19.24 4.70
N MET A 554 8.49 19.35 3.80
CA MET A 554 7.12 18.91 4.05
C MET A 554 6.46 18.32 2.80
N TYR A 555 5.62 17.28 3.01
CA TYR A 555 4.85 16.59 1.97
C TYR A 555 3.46 16.23 2.51
N ASN A 556 2.44 16.17 1.65
CA ASN A 556 1.15 15.58 2.04
C ASN A 556 0.90 14.29 1.27
N LEU A 557 0.53 13.26 2.01
CA LEU A 557 0.39 11.89 1.54
C LEU A 557 -0.74 11.18 2.30
N ALA A 558 -0.99 9.94 1.93
CA ALA A 558 -1.87 9.04 2.66
C ALA A 558 -1.24 7.64 2.73
N THR A 559 -1.65 6.85 3.70
CA THR A 559 -1.20 5.47 3.86
C THR A 559 -2.36 4.57 4.27
N ASN A 560 -2.27 3.28 3.90
CA ASN A 560 -3.11 2.20 4.40
C ASN A 560 -2.21 1.12 5.00
N PHE A 561 -2.74 0.39 5.98
CA PHE A 561 -2.05 -0.73 6.61
C PHE A 561 -2.73 -2.04 6.24
N THR A 562 -1.95 -3.10 6.15
CA THR A 562 -2.43 -4.47 6.01
C THR A 562 -2.75 -5.06 7.38
N ALA A 563 -3.34 -6.27 7.42
CA ALA A 563 -3.56 -7.02 8.65
C ALA A 563 -2.24 -7.27 9.41
N ALA A 564 -1.15 -7.53 8.70
CA ALA A 564 0.19 -7.59 9.28
C ALA A 564 0.75 -6.17 9.47
N TYR A 565 0.30 -5.46 10.50
CA TYR A 565 0.85 -4.16 10.83
C TYR A 565 2.31 -4.28 11.25
N SER A 566 3.21 -3.80 10.41
CA SER A 566 4.63 -3.74 10.70
C SER A 566 5.18 -2.35 10.37
N GLN A 567 5.93 -1.79 11.32
CA GLN A 567 6.68 -0.55 11.15
C GLN A 567 8.19 -0.77 11.21
N ALA A 568 8.63 -2.03 11.28
CA ALA A 568 10.03 -2.40 11.29
C ALA A 568 10.76 -1.81 10.07
N TYR A 569 11.95 -1.31 10.31
CA TYR A 569 12.82 -0.63 9.33
C TYR A 569 12.33 0.75 8.86
N ASN A 570 11.07 1.13 9.03
CA ASN A 570 10.56 2.45 8.60
C ASN A 570 11.16 3.62 9.40
N TRP A 571 11.77 3.34 10.56
CA TRP A 571 12.29 4.33 11.49
C TRP A 571 13.78 4.16 11.78
N VAL A 572 14.50 3.37 10.96
CA VAL A 572 15.96 3.20 11.10
C VAL A 572 16.66 4.54 11.07
N THR A 573 17.68 4.68 11.90
CA THR A 573 18.50 5.90 11.99
C THR A 573 19.90 5.67 11.41
N ALA A 574 20.63 6.75 11.16
CA ALA A 574 22.03 6.64 10.77
C ALA A 574 22.91 5.93 11.83
N GLU A 575 22.45 5.91 13.10
CA GLU A 575 23.12 5.20 14.20
C GLU A 575 22.79 3.70 14.24
N THR A 576 21.50 3.35 14.06
CA THR A 576 21.02 1.97 14.22
C THR A 576 21.28 1.12 12.99
N ASN A 577 21.03 1.65 11.80
CA ASN A 577 21.30 0.98 10.52
C ASN A 577 21.61 2.00 9.43
N PRO A 578 22.88 2.45 9.31
CA PRO A 578 23.28 3.48 8.36
C PRO A 578 23.04 3.07 6.90
N GLU A 579 23.14 1.78 6.57
CA GLU A 579 22.91 1.29 5.20
C GLU A 579 21.45 1.48 4.78
N TYR A 580 20.49 1.07 5.60
CA TYR A 580 19.07 1.24 5.30
C TYR A 580 18.62 2.70 5.41
N TYR A 581 19.23 3.46 6.31
CA TYR A 581 19.00 4.89 6.40
C TYR A 581 19.41 5.63 5.11
N GLU A 582 20.61 5.35 4.59
CA GLU A 582 21.11 5.93 3.34
C GLU A 582 20.28 5.49 2.10
N GLN A 583 19.66 4.32 2.17
CA GLN A 583 18.77 3.81 1.11
C GLN A 583 17.35 4.41 1.18
N GLY A 584 17.05 5.27 2.17
CA GLY A 584 15.77 5.95 2.30
C GLY A 584 14.63 5.10 2.87
N TYR A 585 14.94 4.01 3.60
CA TYR A 585 13.91 3.22 4.31
C TYR A 585 13.12 4.09 5.29
N ASN A 586 13.81 4.96 6.00
CA ASN A 586 13.20 5.99 6.81
C ASN A 586 12.97 7.24 5.95
N SER A 587 11.85 7.29 5.25
CA SER A 587 11.51 8.40 4.36
C SER A 587 11.32 9.74 5.07
N ASN A 588 11.09 9.73 6.38
CA ASN A 588 11.05 10.92 7.24
C ASN A 588 12.45 11.38 7.68
N PHE A 589 13.48 10.55 7.51
CA PHE A 589 14.85 10.79 7.96
C PHE A 589 14.91 11.20 9.44
N THR A 590 14.21 10.44 10.29
CA THR A 590 14.23 10.67 11.75
C THR A 590 15.54 10.21 12.36
N ASP A 591 15.90 10.81 13.49
CA ASP A 591 17.06 10.44 14.32
C ASP A 591 16.66 9.78 15.66
N ASN A 592 15.40 9.36 15.79
CA ASN A 592 14.86 8.83 17.04
C ASN A 592 15.14 7.32 17.17
N VAL A 593 16.27 6.98 17.81
CA VAL A 593 16.70 5.59 18.09
C VAL A 593 15.65 4.80 18.87
N LYS A 594 14.90 5.47 19.79
CA LYS A 594 13.85 4.79 20.57
C LYS A 594 12.66 4.41 19.71
N LEU A 595 12.27 5.27 18.76
CA LEU A 595 11.18 4.99 17.82
C LEU A 595 11.54 3.80 16.92
N ASP A 596 12.79 3.77 16.43
CA ASP A 596 13.29 2.63 15.65
C ASP A 596 13.26 1.34 16.48
N GLN A 597 13.84 1.36 17.69
CA GLN A 597 13.87 0.19 18.56
C GLN A 597 12.46 -0.35 18.86
N LEU A 598 11.49 0.53 19.18
CA LEU A 598 10.11 0.11 19.44
C LEU A 598 9.45 -0.50 18.19
N SER A 599 9.74 0.04 17.01
CA SER A 599 9.19 -0.49 15.75
C SER A 599 9.74 -1.90 15.45
N MET A 600 11.02 -2.14 15.75
CA MET A 600 11.66 -3.45 15.60
C MET A 600 11.18 -4.44 16.66
N ASP A 601 11.17 -4.03 17.94
CA ASP A 601 10.75 -4.89 19.06
C ASP A 601 9.30 -5.33 18.93
N MET A 602 8.41 -4.47 18.43
CA MET A 602 7.01 -4.80 18.21
C MET A 602 6.82 -6.01 17.29
N VAL A 603 7.68 -6.16 16.30
CA VAL A 603 7.54 -7.17 15.24
C VAL A 603 8.47 -8.37 15.49
N TYR A 604 9.74 -8.10 15.79
CA TYR A 604 10.79 -9.13 15.94
C TYR A 604 11.16 -9.43 17.39
N GLY A 605 10.59 -8.74 18.36
CA GLY A 605 10.81 -8.95 19.79
C GLY A 605 9.67 -9.68 20.51
N VAL A 606 8.59 -10.05 19.77
CA VAL A 606 7.39 -10.66 20.33
C VAL A 606 7.17 -12.03 19.71
N GLU A 607 6.90 -13.03 20.57
CA GLU A 607 6.52 -14.36 20.12
C GLU A 607 5.14 -14.32 19.44
N ALA A 608 4.95 -15.18 18.45
CA ALA A 608 3.68 -15.30 17.74
C ALA A 608 2.52 -15.62 18.70
N GLY A 609 1.42 -14.88 18.57
CA GLY A 609 0.24 -15.04 19.40
C GLY A 609 0.29 -14.34 20.78
N ASP A 610 1.41 -13.68 21.15
CA ASP A 610 1.45 -12.82 22.35
C ASP A 610 0.92 -11.42 22.05
N SER A 611 -0.38 -11.33 21.80
CA SER A 611 -1.07 -10.08 21.46
C SER A 611 -1.01 -9.04 22.59
N GLU A 612 -0.87 -9.46 23.85
CA GLU A 612 -0.73 -8.52 24.98
C GLU A 612 0.65 -7.81 24.92
N ALA A 613 1.73 -8.56 24.72
CA ALA A 613 3.06 -8.00 24.56
C ALA A 613 3.15 -7.11 23.30
N TYR A 614 2.63 -7.57 22.17
CA TYR A 614 2.59 -6.79 20.93
C TYR A 614 1.86 -5.46 21.14
N ARG A 615 0.65 -5.47 21.70
CA ARG A 615 -0.15 -4.30 21.98
C ARG A 615 0.55 -3.33 22.93
N ALA A 616 1.24 -3.84 23.96
CA ALA A 616 1.95 -2.99 24.92
C ALA A 616 3.07 -2.20 24.23
N ILE A 617 3.90 -2.86 23.40
CA ILE A 617 4.96 -2.21 22.65
C ILE A 617 4.38 -1.25 21.61
N TRP A 618 3.29 -1.64 20.92
CA TRP A 618 2.58 -0.78 19.98
C TRP A 618 2.10 0.51 20.63
N VAL A 619 1.52 0.45 21.83
CA VAL A 619 1.10 1.65 22.58
C VAL A 619 2.28 2.56 22.91
N ASP A 620 3.41 1.99 23.32
CA ASP A 620 4.62 2.77 23.62
C ASP A 620 5.23 3.38 22.34
N PHE A 621 5.18 2.67 21.22
CA PHE A 621 5.55 3.16 19.88
C PHE A 621 4.68 4.36 19.49
N ILE A 622 3.35 4.25 19.62
CA ILE A 622 2.41 5.35 19.30
C ILE A 622 2.68 6.59 20.17
N LYS A 623 2.94 6.41 21.47
CA LYS A 623 3.27 7.52 22.39
C LYS A 623 4.57 8.22 22.00
N GLU A 624 5.62 7.46 21.68
CA GLU A 624 6.90 8.02 21.24
C GLU A 624 6.75 8.75 19.89
N TRP A 625 6.03 8.14 18.94
CA TRP A 625 5.76 8.74 17.64
C TRP A 625 4.96 10.04 17.76
N ASN A 626 3.92 10.07 18.61
CA ASN A 626 3.08 11.25 18.85
C ASN A 626 3.89 12.40 19.48
N ASP A 627 4.82 12.12 20.41
CA ASP A 627 5.70 13.13 21.02
C ASP A 627 6.77 13.60 20.01
N TYR A 628 7.41 12.71 19.26
CA TYR A 628 8.41 13.08 18.25
C TYR A 628 7.78 13.78 17.03
N LEU A 629 6.59 13.38 16.66
CA LEU A 629 5.74 13.91 15.59
C LEU A 629 6.47 14.02 14.23
N PRO A 630 6.86 12.91 13.61
CA PRO A 630 7.48 12.94 12.28
C PRO A 630 6.46 13.31 11.19
N GLU A 631 5.17 13.21 11.51
CA GLU A 631 4.05 13.50 10.63
C GLU A 631 2.89 14.08 11.44
N VAL A 632 2.08 14.95 10.84
CA VAL A 632 0.78 15.35 11.41
C VAL A 632 -0.30 14.47 10.78
N PRO A 633 -0.95 13.58 11.54
CA PRO A 633 -2.09 12.83 11.05
C PRO A 633 -3.27 13.79 10.82
N LEU A 634 -3.87 13.72 9.65
CA LEU A 634 -4.93 14.67 9.26
C LEU A 634 -6.32 14.07 9.48
N TYR A 635 -6.57 12.89 8.91
CA TYR A 635 -7.87 12.24 8.94
C TYR A 635 -7.73 10.74 8.69
N SER A 636 -8.71 9.99 9.20
CA SER A 636 -9.03 8.64 8.73
C SER A 636 -10.49 8.67 8.29
N ASN A 637 -10.75 8.44 7.00
CA ASN A 637 -12.10 8.50 6.45
C ASN A 637 -12.84 7.18 6.63
N VAL A 638 -14.17 7.24 6.48
CA VAL A 638 -15.04 6.08 6.41
C VAL A 638 -15.23 5.74 4.94
N TYR A 639 -15.08 4.48 4.60
CA TYR A 639 -15.35 3.96 3.27
C TYR A 639 -16.80 3.47 3.21
N TYR A 640 -17.40 3.59 2.02
CA TYR A 640 -18.74 3.10 1.76
C TYR A 640 -18.71 2.17 0.54
N ASP A 641 -19.35 1.04 0.69
CA ASP A 641 -19.77 0.22 -0.45
C ASP A 641 -21.23 0.51 -0.73
N ALA A 642 -21.60 0.61 -1.99
CA ALA A 642 -22.99 0.80 -2.41
C ALA A 642 -23.38 -0.32 -3.38
N MET A 643 -24.49 -0.99 -3.10
CA MET A 643 -24.91 -2.14 -3.87
C MET A 643 -26.42 -2.13 -4.12
N ALA A 644 -26.84 -2.68 -5.27
CA ALA A 644 -28.24 -2.84 -5.61
C ALA A 644 -28.99 -3.59 -4.50
N SER A 645 -30.19 -3.14 -4.15
CA SER A 645 -30.99 -3.71 -3.03
C SER A 645 -31.33 -5.18 -3.18
N LYS A 646 -31.16 -5.75 -4.40
CA LYS A 646 -31.27 -7.21 -4.65
C LYS A 646 -30.12 -8.03 -4.04
N ILE A 647 -29.00 -7.40 -3.67
CA ILE A 647 -27.81 -8.07 -3.10
C ILE A 647 -27.90 -8.03 -1.58
N GLU A 648 -27.74 -9.20 -0.96
CA GLU A 648 -27.69 -9.37 0.49
C GLU A 648 -26.45 -10.17 0.91
N GLY A 649 -25.97 -9.98 2.15
CA GLY A 649 -24.92 -10.80 2.75
C GLY A 649 -23.48 -10.44 2.36
N ILE A 650 -23.26 -9.50 1.42
CA ILE A 650 -21.92 -8.96 1.16
C ILE A 650 -21.66 -7.84 2.15
N GLU A 651 -20.67 -8.04 3.02
CA GLU A 651 -20.26 -7.08 4.04
C GLU A 651 -18.74 -6.97 4.06
N CYS A 652 -18.24 -5.99 3.28
CA CYS A 652 -16.82 -5.70 3.23
C CYS A 652 -16.35 -4.88 4.44
N ASN A 653 -15.07 -4.91 4.70
CA ASN A 653 -14.38 -3.97 5.58
C ASN A 653 -12.93 -3.78 5.11
N SER A 654 -12.16 -2.95 5.79
CA SER A 654 -10.79 -2.59 5.39
C SER A 654 -9.77 -3.75 5.37
N LEU A 655 -10.14 -4.92 5.87
CA LEU A 655 -9.31 -6.12 5.95
C LEU A 655 -9.99 -7.34 5.33
N PHE A 656 -11.19 -7.14 4.75
CA PHE A 656 -12.02 -8.18 4.17
C PHE A 656 -12.76 -7.60 2.96
N ASP A 657 -12.12 -7.72 1.81
CA ASP A 657 -12.55 -7.08 0.56
C ASP A 657 -13.68 -7.84 -0.13
N PHE A 658 -14.17 -7.31 -1.25
CA PHE A 658 -15.25 -7.89 -2.03
C PHE A 658 -15.00 -9.34 -2.45
N ASP A 659 -13.78 -9.67 -2.86
CA ASP A 659 -13.38 -11.03 -3.28
C ASP A 659 -13.59 -12.09 -2.19
N GLN A 660 -13.41 -11.70 -0.93
CA GLN A 660 -13.68 -12.55 0.24
C GLN A 660 -15.16 -12.50 0.66
N ALA A 661 -15.75 -11.29 0.69
CA ALA A 661 -17.11 -11.07 1.19
C ALA A 661 -18.19 -11.64 0.25
N VAL A 662 -17.95 -11.67 -1.05
CA VAL A 662 -18.93 -12.14 -2.06
C VAL A 662 -19.34 -13.60 -1.88
N VAL A 663 -18.48 -14.41 -1.24
CA VAL A 663 -18.77 -15.83 -0.94
C VAL A 663 -19.99 -15.97 -0.02
N TYR A 664 -20.28 -14.97 0.81
CA TYR A 664 -21.44 -14.95 1.71
C TYR A 664 -22.68 -14.31 1.06
N GLY A 665 -22.50 -13.73 -0.12
CA GLY A 665 -23.53 -12.98 -0.83
C GLY A 665 -24.61 -13.83 -1.45
N THR A 666 -25.82 -13.23 -1.58
CA THR A 666 -26.95 -13.75 -2.32
C THR A 666 -27.57 -12.67 -3.19
N VAL A 667 -28.20 -13.07 -4.30
CA VAL A 667 -28.97 -12.18 -5.17
C VAL A 667 -30.44 -12.61 -5.17
N ASN A 668 -31.32 -11.67 -4.82
CA ASN A 668 -32.79 -11.85 -4.84
C ASN A 668 -33.31 -11.30 -6.19
N ASP A 669 -33.53 -12.23 -7.17
CA ASP A 669 -34.00 -11.90 -8.54
C ASP A 669 -35.55 -11.84 -8.64
#